data_eb7ad52eedb30a9fd3bdc55bd7bb945d
#
_entry.id   eb7ad52eedb30a9fd3bdc55bd7bb945d
#
_cell.length_a   1.000
_cell.length_b   1.000
_cell.length_c   1.000
_cell.angle_alpha   90.00
_cell.angle_beta   90.00
_cell.angle_gamma   90.00
#
_symmetry.space_group_name_H-M   'P 1'
#
loop_
_entity.id
_entity.type
_entity.pdbx_description
1 polymer ?
#
loop_
_entity_poly.entity_id
_entity_poly.type
_entity_poly.pdbx_seq_one_letter_code
_entity_poly.pdbx_strand_id
1 'polypeptide(L)'
;MRKLSQLVTLFFIVSFGWAQTSGKLRGTVSSSDGQALAGANVIVDGTSMGAATDGDGGYTILNVPAGRYSVTATYIGYKSTTESNVTVKVNLTTPMNFNLESSAVEGEAVTIVGQKRLIERSATNSVRTVDAEEIQNAASRSVTGMLDMQAGVTITNGKLHIRGSRAEEVAYTLDGAQITDVINTGRDISAIPEALAEIAVEAGGYGAHVGGANSGVVRQTLRTGGNEFGGNVRFESGDYGHTDMTATIGGPLGPVRFFAALRNTHTDDWNPSFYESFDIDVDGDGVVDDLASYESGVTPDGDTIQVSFDGSSIAHRVQDNMQLNTTASMDFGPLNLRLTGVMDNSTWQSNSLPIYYMFNTDRLPESERKLTMLATRVNFFLNPNFLLTAGFSTMNRSYESYDGLFGKPSGFQDALMWHDSASVASTMNAEAGANWKTSYTDPTSYYVGLFPFQRPGDITTGWSKNNRTTLGIDAGMTYQMGDHEIRAGLDIKQYTYRKYYLSTSAMEQVNRLVATSDDVASFDDAASGSNETVTDALSLYLRGGQIGYDDYGNEYDEGFDGPREPSSMSFYVNDKYEAGDITINMGVRVDQFNMDDWKMNDPANPGWDESNQGIYTDQFSESTVKTSLQPRLGLAFPVTDETVFHLQYGKFAQMPELDLPYASTRYMHLVWGGQNYTPDPMGFDLDPIETTQYEVGMSYQFLPDAAIDVTAFAKNTTGQLLLDHKHEVGIDNTYGASADAPYYENGDFTTVNGFEFTLRTRRISRLMTYASYTWSDARGINSDPNSNAGNLDQNALSPPPMMISPLYYTNKHRGAVSMDYRFGADEGLLSGLGFNLQYKVNSGHPFTLSDGGMGQRAANEGALLQDARSREPQEPVGMSTTPWQNYVNLKADYTLSLGGVGVQLFAYVENLFDTKNVINVYHRSGNAYDDNFLTDPKLSTEIVAANGDLYVDLYENVNLANRQHYSWDFGQDLFGSPRIVKFGASVSF
;
A
#
# COMPACT_ATOMS: atom_id res chain seq x y z
N MET A 1 -21.73 25.86 -1.33
CA MET A 1 -22.09 26.55 -2.60
C MET A 1 -21.32 27.86 -2.85
N ARG A 2 -21.08 28.74 -1.89
CA ARG A 2 -20.30 29.98 -2.10
C ARG A 2 -18.80 29.71 -2.38
N LYS A 3 -18.17 28.75 -1.71
CA LYS A 3 -16.77 28.33 -1.95
C LYS A 3 -16.61 27.65 -3.32
N LEU A 4 -17.60 26.87 -3.76
CA LEU A 4 -17.61 26.21 -5.07
C LEU A 4 -17.74 27.23 -6.21
N SER A 5 -18.54 28.31 -6.04
CA SER A 5 -18.64 29.39 -7.04
C SER A 5 -17.35 30.23 -7.14
N GLN A 6 -16.62 30.41 -6.05
CA GLN A 6 -15.32 31.08 -6.06
C GLN A 6 -14.23 30.21 -6.72
N LEU A 7 -14.26 28.90 -6.51
CA LEU A 7 -13.39 27.94 -7.22
C LEU A 7 -13.69 27.90 -8.73
N VAL A 8 -14.97 27.88 -9.10
CA VAL A 8 -15.39 27.92 -10.52
C VAL A 8 -15.01 29.25 -11.19
N THR A 9 -15.05 30.37 -10.47
CA THR A 9 -14.62 31.67 -11.01
C THR A 9 -13.10 31.77 -11.12
N LEU A 10 -12.32 31.12 -10.22
CA LEU A 10 -10.87 30.98 -10.32
C LEU A 10 -10.48 30.04 -11.49
N PHE A 11 -11.33 29.07 -11.82
CA PHE A 11 -11.13 28.09 -12.89
C PHE A 11 -11.05 28.75 -14.28
N PHE A 12 -11.63 29.93 -14.48
CA PHE A 12 -11.58 30.65 -15.76
C PHE A 12 -10.36 31.58 -15.91
N ILE A 13 -9.52 31.76 -14.89
CA ILE A 13 -8.44 32.74 -14.89
C ILE A 13 -7.03 32.12 -14.92
N VAL A 14 -6.82 30.86 -14.45
CA VAL A 14 -5.48 30.23 -14.43
C VAL A 14 -5.60 28.72 -14.67
N SER A 15 -5.56 28.28 -15.89
CA SER A 15 -5.53 26.85 -16.22
C SER A 15 -4.20 26.46 -16.87
N PHE A 16 -3.24 25.89 -16.09
CA PHE A 16 -2.03 25.27 -16.62
C PHE A 16 -1.40 24.26 -15.64
N GLY A 17 -1.24 22.99 -15.96
CA GLY A 17 -0.83 21.95 -15.13
C GLY A 17 -0.21 20.62 -15.47
N TRP A 18 0.19 19.75 -14.53
CA TRP A 18 1.05 18.59 -14.79
C TRP A 18 0.83 17.34 -14.00
N ALA A 19 0.76 16.20 -14.66
CA ALA A 19 1.36 14.91 -14.33
C ALA A 19 1.66 14.18 -15.65
N GLN A 20 2.84 13.61 -15.83
CA GLN A 20 3.28 13.08 -17.13
C GLN A 20 3.14 11.55 -17.19
N THR A 21 2.47 11.06 -18.24
CA THR A 21 2.34 9.63 -18.59
C THR A 21 3.01 9.31 -19.91
N SER A 22 3.89 10.19 -20.38
CA SER A 22 4.45 10.20 -21.72
C SER A 22 5.97 10.36 -21.69
N GLY A 23 6.61 9.91 -22.75
CA GLY A 23 8.01 10.14 -23.07
C GLY A 23 8.18 11.08 -24.28
N LYS A 24 9.39 11.12 -24.80
CA LYS A 24 9.81 11.94 -25.94
C LYS A 24 10.58 11.07 -26.93
N LEU A 25 10.34 11.28 -28.25
CA LEU A 25 11.19 10.78 -29.31
C LEU A 25 12.08 11.90 -29.82
N ARG A 26 13.38 11.68 -30.00
CA ARG A 26 14.34 12.64 -30.53
C ARG A 26 15.36 11.94 -31.40
N GLY A 27 15.73 12.55 -32.51
CA GLY A 27 16.76 11.98 -33.39
C GLY A 27 17.00 12.83 -34.64
N THR A 28 17.62 12.20 -35.61
CA THR A 28 17.98 12.84 -36.91
C THR A 28 17.49 11.98 -38.06
N VAL A 29 17.16 12.62 -39.17
CA VAL A 29 16.90 11.99 -40.45
C VAL A 29 17.97 12.38 -41.44
N SER A 30 18.69 11.41 -41.99
CA SER A 30 19.73 11.57 -42.98
C SER A 30 19.52 10.70 -44.20
N SER A 31 20.14 11.06 -45.31
CA SER A 31 20.26 10.18 -46.46
C SER A 31 21.31 9.06 -46.20
N SER A 32 21.32 8.06 -47.05
CA SER A 32 22.34 6.96 -47.03
C SER A 32 23.77 7.48 -47.19
N ASP A 33 23.94 8.71 -47.77
CA ASP A 33 25.24 9.36 -47.93
C ASP A 33 25.62 10.25 -46.73
N GLY A 34 24.78 10.24 -45.65
CA GLY A 34 25.00 11.01 -44.42
C GLY A 34 24.57 12.48 -44.52
N GLN A 35 23.89 12.92 -45.56
CA GLN A 35 23.41 14.29 -45.68
C GLN A 35 22.12 14.43 -44.83
N ALA A 36 22.05 15.51 -44.04
CA ALA A 36 20.87 15.86 -43.27
C ALA A 36 19.68 16.18 -44.19
N LEU A 37 18.50 15.59 -43.87
CA LEU A 37 17.26 15.78 -44.64
C LEU A 37 16.34 16.75 -43.91
N ALA A 38 16.47 18.05 -44.21
CA ALA A 38 15.63 19.09 -43.63
C ALA A 38 14.20 19.02 -44.18
N GLY A 39 13.18 19.08 -43.32
CA GLY A 39 11.77 18.96 -43.68
C GLY A 39 11.28 17.53 -43.94
N ALA A 40 12.07 16.51 -43.56
CA ALA A 40 11.58 15.14 -43.48
C ALA A 40 10.49 15.02 -42.43
N ASN A 41 9.46 14.23 -42.68
CA ASN A 41 8.35 14.05 -41.75
C ASN A 41 8.51 12.73 -40.99
N VAL A 42 8.50 12.80 -39.65
CA VAL A 42 8.54 11.65 -38.75
C VAL A 42 7.23 11.54 -38.00
N ILE A 43 6.55 10.44 -38.11
CA ILE A 43 5.21 10.21 -37.56
C ILE A 43 5.21 8.96 -36.68
N VAL A 44 4.54 9.06 -35.53
CA VAL A 44 4.20 7.89 -34.69
C VAL A 44 2.93 7.27 -35.26
N ASP A 45 3.06 6.10 -35.89
CA ASP A 45 2.00 5.48 -36.64
C ASP A 45 0.75 5.24 -35.78
N GLY A 46 -0.43 5.49 -36.37
CA GLY A 46 -1.70 5.37 -35.67
C GLY A 46 -2.01 6.49 -34.68
N THR A 47 -1.22 7.56 -34.68
CA THR A 47 -1.44 8.76 -33.87
C THR A 47 -1.39 10.01 -34.74
N SER A 48 -1.81 11.16 -34.20
CA SER A 48 -1.60 12.47 -34.84
C SER A 48 -0.22 13.08 -34.52
N MET A 49 0.65 12.33 -33.82
CA MET A 49 1.92 12.82 -33.31
C MET A 49 3.01 12.67 -34.36
N GLY A 50 3.71 13.74 -34.62
CA GLY A 50 4.82 13.79 -35.56
C GLY A 50 5.57 15.10 -35.51
N ALA A 51 6.72 15.16 -36.18
CA ALA A 51 7.52 16.36 -36.34
C ALA A 51 8.18 16.37 -37.71
N ALA A 52 8.37 17.57 -38.27
CA ALA A 52 9.26 17.79 -39.40
C ALA A 52 10.68 18.06 -38.90
N THR A 53 11.70 17.59 -39.63
CA THR A 53 13.09 17.82 -39.27
C THR A 53 13.49 19.27 -39.53
N ASP A 54 14.36 19.79 -38.70
CA ASP A 54 15.01 21.11 -38.84
C ASP A 54 16.11 21.15 -39.93
N GLY A 55 16.85 22.25 -40.01
CA GLY A 55 17.93 22.48 -41.00
C GLY A 55 19.07 21.46 -40.92
N ASP A 56 19.32 20.90 -39.77
CA ASP A 56 20.37 19.93 -39.48
C ASP A 56 19.83 18.47 -39.49
N GLY A 57 18.57 18.30 -39.92
CA GLY A 57 17.90 16.99 -39.97
C GLY A 57 17.38 16.51 -38.61
N GLY A 58 17.45 17.33 -37.57
CA GLY A 58 17.02 17.00 -36.23
C GLY A 58 15.49 17.09 -36.06
N TYR A 59 14.92 16.21 -35.22
CA TYR A 59 13.50 16.26 -34.84
C TYR A 59 13.27 15.92 -33.38
N THR A 60 12.16 16.39 -32.83
CA THR A 60 11.69 16.07 -31.50
C THR A 60 10.18 15.93 -31.52
N ILE A 61 9.65 14.79 -31.00
CA ILE A 61 8.22 14.56 -30.81
C ILE A 61 7.98 14.48 -29.30
N LEU A 62 7.29 15.48 -28.75
CA LEU A 62 6.97 15.59 -27.33
C LEU A 62 5.71 14.80 -27.00
N ASN A 63 5.58 14.39 -25.72
CA ASN A 63 4.37 13.86 -25.13
C ASN A 63 3.82 12.58 -25.80
N VAL A 64 4.70 11.71 -26.26
CA VAL A 64 4.31 10.39 -26.77
C VAL A 64 3.93 9.49 -25.58
N PRO A 65 2.70 8.98 -25.48
CA PRO A 65 2.30 8.11 -24.36
C PRO A 65 3.22 6.90 -24.22
N ALA A 66 3.41 6.42 -23.00
CA ALA A 66 4.19 5.20 -22.79
C ALA A 66 3.54 4.00 -23.50
N GLY A 67 4.34 3.22 -24.20
CA GLY A 67 3.85 2.07 -24.98
C GLY A 67 4.82 1.67 -26.07
N ARG A 68 4.34 0.75 -26.94
CA ARG A 68 5.08 0.28 -28.11
C ARG A 68 4.44 0.83 -29.38
N TYR A 69 5.25 1.37 -30.27
CA TYR A 69 4.83 2.03 -31.51
C TYR A 69 5.63 1.57 -32.71
N SER A 70 5.08 1.81 -33.90
CA SER A 70 5.84 1.94 -35.13
C SER A 70 6.02 3.42 -35.40
N VAL A 71 7.21 3.82 -35.87
CA VAL A 71 7.52 5.21 -36.21
C VAL A 71 8.05 5.24 -37.63
N THR A 72 7.45 6.09 -38.47
CA THR A 72 7.76 6.15 -39.91
C THR A 72 8.36 7.50 -40.26
N ALA A 73 9.53 7.48 -40.91
CA ALA A 73 10.15 8.64 -41.50
C ALA A 73 9.94 8.68 -43.03
N THR A 74 9.49 9.84 -43.53
CA THR A 74 9.23 10.06 -44.95
C THR A 74 9.86 11.35 -45.47
N TYR A 75 10.38 11.30 -46.68
CA TYR A 75 10.92 12.48 -47.39
C TYR A 75 10.76 12.32 -48.90
N ILE A 76 10.45 13.41 -49.58
CA ILE A 76 10.23 13.38 -51.06
C ILE A 76 11.48 12.94 -51.77
N GLY A 77 11.36 11.91 -52.61
CA GLY A 77 12.48 11.33 -53.39
C GLY A 77 13.27 10.25 -52.60
N TYR A 78 12.76 9.82 -51.47
CA TYR A 78 13.37 8.74 -50.65
C TYR A 78 12.35 7.67 -50.33
N LYS A 79 12.84 6.43 -50.05
CA LYS A 79 11.98 5.36 -49.56
C LYS A 79 11.60 5.67 -48.13
N SER A 80 10.33 5.48 -47.77
CA SER A 80 9.88 5.52 -46.37
C SER A 80 10.54 4.41 -45.55
N THR A 81 10.98 4.76 -44.35
CA THR A 81 11.54 3.81 -43.41
C THR A 81 10.72 3.78 -42.15
N THR A 82 10.23 2.60 -41.77
CA THR A 82 9.45 2.39 -40.54
C THR A 82 10.27 1.57 -39.57
N GLU A 83 10.45 2.05 -38.36
CA GLU A 83 10.97 1.27 -37.24
C GLU A 83 9.79 0.82 -36.37
N SER A 84 9.57 -0.50 -36.31
CA SER A 84 8.53 -1.12 -35.52
C SER A 84 9.04 -1.53 -34.12
N ASN A 85 8.15 -1.78 -33.17
CA ASN A 85 8.48 -2.20 -31.79
C ASN A 85 9.31 -1.16 -31.00
N VAL A 86 9.10 0.11 -31.29
CA VAL A 86 9.74 1.23 -30.55
C VAL A 86 9.06 1.38 -29.19
N THR A 87 9.82 1.20 -28.13
CA THR A 87 9.32 1.37 -26.76
C THR A 87 9.54 2.80 -26.28
N VAL A 88 8.44 3.48 -25.96
CA VAL A 88 8.46 4.82 -25.33
C VAL A 88 8.14 4.64 -23.84
N LYS A 89 9.00 5.18 -22.97
CA LYS A 89 8.88 5.12 -21.51
C LYS A 89 8.58 6.51 -20.95
N VAL A 90 7.86 6.53 -19.82
CA VAL A 90 7.52 7.78 -19.14
C VAL A 90 8.77 8.57 -18.72
N ASN A 91 8.77 9.90 -18.96
CA ASN A 91 9.84 10.84 -18.62
C ASN A 91 11.21 10.62 -19.30
N LEU A 92 11.33 9.63 -20.17
CA LEU A 92 12.58 9.35 -20.86
C LEU A 92 12.54 9.83 -22.32
N THR A 93 13.73 10.12 -22.85
CA THR A 93 13.93 10.42 -24.28
C THR A 93 14.35 9.13 -24.98
N THR A 94 13.54 8.69 -25.94
CA THR A 94 13.88 7.58 -26.83
C THR A 94 14.62 8.15 -28.05
N PRO A 95 15.95 8.02 -28.16
CA PRO A 95 16.67 8.49 -29.33
C PRO A 95 16.45 7.55 -30.52
N MET A 96 16.17 8.14 -31.71
CA MET A 96 15.84 7.39 -32.90
C MET A 96 16.33 8.14 -34.16
N ASN A 97 17.25 7.53 -34.91
CA ASN A 97 17.81 8.10 -36.11
C ASN A 97 17.36 7.28 -37.31
N PHE A 98 16.94 7.98 -38.37
CA PHE A 98 16.55 7.37 -39.64
C PHE A 98 17.59 7.66 -40.71
N ASN A 99 17.90 6.62 -41.47
CA ASN A 99 18.75 6.74 -42.67
C ASN A 99 17.92 6.32 -43.89
N LEU A 100 17.55 7.28 -44.74
CA LEU A 100 16.66 7.05 -45.86
C LEU A 100 17.44 6.76 -47.15
N GLU A 101 17.04 5.71 -47.88
CA GLU A 101 17.58 5.42 -49.19
C GLU A 101 16.93 6.26 -50.29
N SER A 102 17.75 6.90 -51.14
CA SER A 102 17.22 7.62 -52.33
C SER A 102 16.50 6.67 -53.28
N SER A 103 15.33 7.05 -53.74
CA SER A 103 14.54 6.26 -54.66
C SER A 103 13.95 7.16 -55.76
N ALA A 104 14.21 6.77 -57.00
CA ALA A 104 13.62 7.44 -58.18
C ALA A 104 12.14 7.04 -58.44
N VAL A 105 11.64 6.03 -57.74
CA VAL A 105 10.24 5.51 -57.82
C VAL A 105 9.81 5.28 -56.37
N GLU A 106 8.54 5.61 -56.03
CA GLU A 106 7.95 5.19 -54.73
C GLU A 106 8.02 3.64 -54.65
N GLY A 107 8.98 3.19 -53.80
CA GLY A 107 9.19 1.78 -53.59
C GLY A 107 8.57 1.28 -52.28
N GLU A 108 8.57 -0.02 -52.07
CA GLU A 108 8.13 -0.64 -50.82
C GLU A 108 8.83 -0.03 -49.61
N ALA A 109 8.07 0.26 -48.56
CA ALA A 109 8.61 0.76 -47.28
C ALA A 109 9.57 -0.24 -46.65
N VAL A 110 10.69 0.25 -46.14
CA VAL A 110 11.65 -0.58 -45.38
C VAL A 110 11.17 -0.63 -43.94
N THR A 111 10.88 -1.82 -43.44
CA THR A 111 10.55 -2.02 -42.02
C THR A 111 11.73 -2.61 -41.25
N ILE A 112 12.17 -1.91 -40.22
CA ILE A 112 13.20 -2.34 -39.28
C ILE A 112 12.52 -2.69 -37.96
N VAL A 113 12.85 -3.84 -37.37
CA VAL A 113 12.35 -4.21 -36.04
C VAL A 113 13.29 -3.63 -35.00
N GLY A 114 12.80 -2.66 -34.21
CA GLY A 114 13.54 -2.06 -33.13
C GLY A 114 13.83 -3.05 -32.01
N GLN A 115 15.03 -2.96 -31.44
CA GLN A 115 15.42 -3.77 -30.28
C GLN A 115 15.27 -2.96 -29.00
N LYS A 116 14.67 -3.59 -27.94
CA LYS A 116 14.56 -2.97 -26.60
C LYS A 116 15.96 -2.54 -26.11
N ARG A 117 16.11 -1.29 -25.70
CA ARG A 117 17.37 -0.80 -25.12
C ARG A 117 17.56 -1.37 -23.72
N LEU A 118 18.78 -1.72 -23.39
CA LEU A 118 19.16 -2.24 -22.09
C LEU A 118 19.61 -1.14 -21.13
N ILE A 119 20.16 -0.04 -21.66
CA ILE A 119 20.59 1.13 -20.89
C ILE A 119 19.89 2.40 -21.37
N GLU A 120 19.58 3.30 -20.44
CA GLU A 120 18.90 4.57 -20.70
C GLU A 120 19.91 5.72 -20.59
N ARG A 121 20.35 6.26 -21.73
CA ARG A 121 21.42 7.26 -21.77
C ARG A 121 21.05 8.61 -21.18
N SER A 122 19.77 8.96 -21.17
CA SER A 122 19.26 10.23 -20.66
C SER A 122 18.69 10.17 -19.24
N ALA A 123 18.78 9.00 -18.58
CA ALA A 123 18.31 8.84 -17.22
C ALA A 123 19.32 9.42 -16.23
N THR A 124 18.93 10.42 -15.47
CA THR A 124 19.76 11.07 -14.45
C THR A 124 19.58 10.46 -13.06
N ASN A 125 18.77 9.39 -12.95
CA ASN A 125 18.43 8.68 -11.72
C ASN A 125 18.16 7.21 -12.01
N SER A 126 18.03 6.40 -10.96
CA SER A 126 17.65 4.99 -11.05
C SER A 126 16.15 4.85 -11.30
N VAL A 127 15.78 4.49 -12.54
CA VAL A 127 14.41 4.17 -12.96
C VAL A 127 14.35 2.71 -13.35
N ARG A 128 13.42 1.96 -12.79
CA ARG A 128 13.16 0.55 -13.10
C ARG A 128 11.78 0.42 -13.66
N THR A 129 11.66 -0.18 -14.83
CA THR A 129 10.39 -0.34 -15.54
C THR A 129 10.11 -1.81 -15.78
N VAL A 130 8.87 -2.21 -15.54
CA VAL A 130 8.30 -3.52 -15.91
C VAL A 130 7.26 -3.25 -16.98
N ASP A 131 7.52 -3.68 -18.20
CA ASP A 131 6.62 -3.44 -19.33
C ASP A 131 5.49 -4.49 -19.40
N ALA A 132 4.52 -4.25 -20.30
CA ALA A 132 3.34 -5.12 -20.43
C ALA A 132 3.68 -6.58 -20.78
N GLU A 133 4.79 -6.86 -21.48
CA GLU A 133 5.23 -8.23 -21.76
C GLU A 133 5.80 -8.91 -20.52
N GLU A 134 6.64 -8.19 -19.76
CA GLU A 134 7.18 -8.66 -18.50
C GLU A 134 6.07 -8.90 -17.47
N ILE A 135 5.06 -8.02 -17.41
CA ILE A 135 3.86 -8.18 -16.56
C ILE A 135 3.11 -9.47 -16.91
N GLN A 136 2.88 -9.72 -18.18
CA GLN A 136 2.15 -10.92 -18.63
C GLN A 136 2.93 -12.21 -18.39
N ASN A 137 4.25 -12.18 -18.51
CA ASN A 137 5.12 -13.35 -18.36
C ASN A 137 5.52 -13.63 -16.90
N ALA A 138 5.36 -12.68 -16.00
CA ALA A 138 5.75 -12.81 -14.59
C ALA A 138 5.07 -14.02 -13.92
N ALA A 139 5.79 -14.67 -13.01
CA ALA A 139 5.23 -15.73 -12.15
C ALA A 139 4.37 -15.16 -11.01
N SER A 140 4.43 -13.86 -10.74
CA SER A 140 3.55 -13.18 -9.81
C SER A 140 2.42 -12.45 -10.53
N ARG A 141 1.21 -12.55 -9.97
CA ARG A 141 -0.03 -11.94 -10.51
C ARG A 141 -0.38 -10.61 -9.85
N SER A 142 0.41 -10.12 -8.91
CA SER A 142 0.16 -8.86 -8.23
C SER A 142 1.18 -7.79 -8.61
N VAL A 143 0.75 -6.53 -8.68
CA VAL A 143 1.67 -5.38 -8.84
C VAL A 143 2.73 -5.40 -7.75
N THR A 144 2.33 -5.67 -6.50
CA THR A 144 3.24 -5.77 -5.36
C THR A 144 4.30 -6.85 -5.56
N GLY A 145 3.92 -8.05 -6.00
CA GLY A 145 4.87 -9.14 -6.26
C GLY A 145 5.86 -8.85 -7.40
N MET A 146 5.45 -8.07 -8.42
CA MET A 146 6.35 -7.62 -9.48
C MET A 146 7.33 -6.55 -8.98
N LEU A 147 6.86 -5.65 -8.11
CA LEU A 147 7.69 -4.64 -7.47
C LEU A 147 8.71 -5.27 -6.52
N ASP A 148 8.32 -6.34 -5.86
CA ASP A 148 9.15 -7.09 -4.91
C ASP A 148 10.40 -7.73 -5.57
N MET A 149 10.41 -7.87 -6.88
CA MET A 149 11.58 -8.34 -7.65
C MET A 149 12.59 -7.22 -7.95
N GLN A 150 12.22 -5.94 -7.75
CA GLN A 150 13.06 -4.80 -8.13
C GLN A 150 14.11 -4.50 -7.06
N ALA A 151 15.33 -4.10 -7.51
CA ALA A 151 16.36 -3.64 -6.58
C ALA A 151 15.89 -2.45 -5.76
N GLY A 152 16.25 -2.39 -4.47
CA GLY A 152 15.87 -1.34 -3.55
C GLY A 152 14.42 -1.39 -3.04
N VAL A 153 13.62 -2.36 -3.48
CA VAL A 153 12.24 -2.54 -3.00
C VAL A 153 12.19 -3.69 -2.00
N THR A 154 11.53 -3.51 -0.87
CA THR A 154 11.30 -4.52 0.16
C THR A 154 9.83 -4.55 0.54
N ILE A 155 9.26 -5.73 0.71
CA ILE A 155 7.91 -5.91 1.24
C ILE A 155 8.04 -6.55 2.63
N THR A 156 7.57 -5.84 3.66
CA THR A 156 7.54 -6.33 5.04
C THR A 156 6.13 -6.12 5.58
N ASN A 157 5.52 -7.17 6.12
CA ASN A 157 4.14 -7.13 6.63
C ASN A 157 3.13 -6.52 5.62
N GLY A 158 3.26 -6.88 4.33
CA GLY A 158 2.42 -6.35 3.25
C GLY A 158 2.68 -4.89 2.84
N LYS A 159 3.52 -4.17 3.55
CA LYS A 159 3.89 -2.78 3.27
C LYS A 159 5.14 -2.71 2.38
N LEU A 160 5.13 -1.80 1.40
CA LEU A 160 6.24 -1.60 0.47
C LEU A 160 7.18 -0.50 0.98
N HIS A 161 8.45 -0.84 1.05
CA HIS A 161 9.55 0.06 1.43
C HIS A 161 10.50 0.25 0.26
N ILE A 162 10.96 1.47 0.02
CA ILE A 162 11.96 1.77 -1.01
C ILE A 162 13.24 2.27 -0.35
N ARG A 163 14.36 1.57 -0.58
CA ARG A 163 15.68 1.92 -0.05
C ARG A 163 15.67 2.14 1.47
N GLY A 164 15.04 1.24 2.20
CA GLY A 164 15.04 1.25 3.66
C GLY A 164 14.33 2.43 4.33
N SER A 165 13.45 3.12 3.63
CA SER A 165 12.58 4.15 4.21
C SER A 165 11.29 3.54 4.75
N ARG A 166 10.56 4.28 5.59
CA ARG A 166 9.23 3.88 6.04
C ARG A 166 8.26 3.77 4.87
N ALA A 167 7.24 2.91 5.00
CA ALA A 167 6.28 2.65 3.92
C ALA A 167 5.42 3.88 3.58
N GLU A 168 5.13 4.73 4.55
CA GLU A 168 4.39 5.98 4.37
C GLU A 168 5.12 7.00 3.48
N GLU A 169 6.42 6.83 3.26
CA GLU A 169 7.24 7.73 2.44
C GLU A 169 7.19 7.42 0.94
N VAL A 170 6.46 6.37 0.53
CA VAL A 170 6.31 5.98 -0.88
C VAL A 170 5.09 6.62 -1.50
N ALA A 171 5.26 7.30 -2.62
CA ALA A 171 4.14 7.82 -3.39
C ALA A 171 3.73 6.86 -4.52
N TYR A 172 2.42 6.84 -4.80
CA TYR A 172 1.84 6.01 -5.85
C TYR A 172 1.04 6.88 -6.82
N THR A 173 1.17 6.62 -8.11
CA THR A 173 0.37 7.28 -9.14
C THR A 173 -0.23 6.28 -10.12
N LEU A 174 -1.40 6.59 -10.65
CA LEU A 174 -2.07 5.86 -11.72
C LEU A 174 -2.48 6.83 -12.84
N ASP A 175 -1.95 6.62 -14.04
CA ASP A 175 -2.12 7.54 -15.17
C ASP A 175 -1.82 9.01 -14.83
N GLY A 176 -0.87 9.19 -13.87
CA GLY A 176 -0.43 10.49 -13.39
C GLY A 176 -1.29 11.11 -12.28
N ALA A 177 -2.48 10.60 -11.99
CA ALA A 177 -3.20 10.96 -10.78
C ALA A 177 -2.55 10.32 -9.56
N GLN A 178 -2.43 11.04 -8.45
CA GLN A 178 -1.93 10.49 -7.21
C GLN A 178 -2.99 9.58 -6.58
N ILE A 179 -2.57 8.36 -6.23
CA ILE A 179 -3.37 7.35 -5.55
C ILE A 179 -2.75 6.95 -4.21
N THR A 180 -1.87 7.79 -3.68
CA THR A 180 -1.31 7.64 -2.34
C THR A 180 -2.36 8.03 -1.32
N ASP A 181 -2.59 7.16 -0.36
CA ASP A 181 -3.37 7.46 0.83
C ASP A 181 -2.50 8.28 1.80
N VAL A 182 -2.81 9.56 1.99
CA VAL A 182 -2.08 10.42 2.93
C VAL A 182 -2.59 10.29 4.35
N ILE A 183 -3.73 9.64 4.56
CA ILE A 183 -4.33 9.45 5.88
C ILE A 183 -3.74 8.21 6.56
N ASN A 184 -3.89 7.02 5.93
CA ASN A 184 -3.41 5.76 6.51
C ASN A 184 -2.18 5.21 5.78
N THR A 185 -1.60 5.99 4.90
CA THR A 185 -0.43 5.67 4.06
C THR A 185 -0.58 4.45 3.14
N GLY A 186 0.25 4.38 2.12
CA GLY A 186 0.22 3.27 1.17
C GLY A 186 -0.55 3.58 -0.12
N ARG A 187 -1.01 2.54 -0.78
CA ARG A 187 -1.67 2.60 -2.08
C ARG A 187 -3.15 2.30 -1.96
N ASP A 188 -4.00 3.24 -2.36
CA ASP A 188 -5.46 3.04 -2.38
C ASP A 188 -5.93 2.11 -3.50
N ILE A 189 -5.31 2.17 -4.68
CA ILE A 189 -5.72 1.44 -5.87
C ILE A 189 -4.65 0.46 -6.32
N SER A 190 -5.04 -0.78 -6.60
CA SER A 190 -4.21 -1.74 -7.34
C SER A 190 -4.80 -1.93 -8.74
N ALA A 191 -4.12 -1.44 -9.77
CA ALA A 191 -4.58 -1.64 -11.13
C ALA A 191 -4.57 -3.13 -11.52
N ILE A 192 -5.50 -3.51 -12.38
CA ILE A 192 -5.56 -4.85 -12.99
C ILE A 192 -4.28 -5.04 -13.82
N PRO A 193 -3.47 -6.10 -13.60
CA PRO A 193 -2.22 -6.28 -14.34
C PRO A 193 -2.36 -6.27 -15.86
N GLU A 194 -3.44 -6.85 -16.37
CA GLU A 194 -3.75 -6.87 -17.81
C GLU A 194 -4.09 -5.48 -18.39
N ALA A 195 -4.48 -4.54 -17.51
CA ALA A 195 -4.74 -3.16 -17.90
C ALA A 195 -3.47 -2.29 -17.95
N LEU A 196 -2.35 -2.76 -17.39
CA LEU A 196 -1.13 -1.98 -17.31
C LEU A 196 -0.33 -2.03 -18.63
N ALA A 197 0.11 -0.88 -19.08
CA ALA A 197 1.13 -0.70 -20.10
C ALA A 197 2.54 -0.75 -19.50
N GLU A 198 2.72 -0.16 -18.31
CA GLU A 198 4.00 -0.06 -17.62
C GLU A 198 3.81 0.12 -16.13
N ILE A 199 4.72 -0.48 -15.34
CA ILE A 199 4.95 -0.12 -13.94
C ILE A 199 6.37 0.43 -13.87
N ALA A 200 6.56 1.63 -13.32
CA ALA A 200 7.87 2.22 -13.11
C ALA A 200 8.11 2.51 -11.63
N VAL A 201 9.29 2.17 -11.13
CA VAL A 201 9.78 2.51 -9.79
C VAL A 201 10.92 3.52 -9.95
N GLU A 202 10.74 4.70 -9.41
CA GLU A 202 11.80 5.68 -9.23
C GLU A 202 12.18 5.72 -7.75
N ALA A 203 13.32 5.14 -7.44
CA ALA A 203 13.78 5.01 -6.05
C ALA A 203 14.44 6.31 -5.52
N GLY A 204 14.34 7.40 -6.27
CA GLY A 204 14.87 8.73 -5.95
C GLY A 204 15.24 9.49 -7.21
N GLY A 205 15.70 10.73 -7.05
CA GLY A 205 16.21 11.53 -8.15
C GLY A 205 15.19 12.01 -9.18
N TYR A 206 13.90 11.90 -8.86
CA TYR A 206 12.83 12.37 -9.74
C TYR A 206 12.83 13.90 -9.87
N GLY A 207 12.41 14.37 -11.05
CA GLY A 207 12.37 15.79 -11.37
C GLY A 207 11.46 16.62 -10.47
N ALA A 208 11.60 17.96 -10.48
CA ALA A 208 10.84 18.86 -9.60
C ALA A 208 9.32 18.78 -9.78
N HIS A 209 8.84 18.25 -10.91
CA HIS A 209 7.42 18.03 -11.17
C HIS A 209 6.77 16.95 -10.29
N VAL A 210 7.56 16.09 -9.63
CA VAL A 210 7.06 15.03 -8.73
C VAL A 210 7.09 15.53 -7.29
N GLY A 211 5.98 15.48 -6.58
CA GLY A 211 5.88 15.88 -5.18
C GLY A 211 5.15 14.84 -4.32
N GLY A 212 5.16 15.05 -2.99
CA GLY A 212 4.49 14.18 -2.03
C GLY A 212 5.14 12.79 -1.96
N ALA A 213 6.46 12.70 -2.13
CA ALA A 213 7.23 11.48 -2.07
C ALA A 213 8.60 11.74 -1.44
N ASN A 214 8.95 11.04 -0.40
CA ASN A 214 10.26 11.14 0.26
C ASN A 214 11.21 10.01 -0.12
N SER A 215 10.69 8.80 -0.29
CA SER A 215 11.54 7.64 -0.53
C SER A 215 11.60 7.22 -1.98
N GLY A 216 10.50 7.28 -2.68
CA GLY A 216 10.38 6.88 -4.07
C GLY A 216 8.96 6.97 -4.58
N VAL A 217 8.80 6.75 -5.89
CA VAL A 217 7.52 6.81 -6.59
C VAL A 217 7.27 5.55 -7.36
N VAL A 218 6.10 4.95 -7.18
CA VAL A 218 5.59 3.84 -7.99
C VAL A 218 4.56 4.41 -8.97
N ARG A 219 4.88 4.37 -10.25
CA ARG A 219 3.98 4.81 -11.31
C ARG A 219 3.36 3.64 -12.03
N GLN A 220 2.06 3.68 -12.16
CA GLN A 220 1.28 2.74 -12.95
C GLN A 220 0.67 3.48 -14.13
N THR A 221 0.87 2.97 -15.34
CA THR A 221 0.31 3.55 -16.56
C THR A 221 -0.63 2.53 -17.20
N LEU A 222 -1.88 2.91 -17.43
CA LEU A 222 -2.87 2.06 -18.08
C LEU A 222 -2.69 2.03 -19.59
N ARG A 223 -3.10 0.92 -20.21
CA ARG A 223 -3.13 0.77 -21.65
C ARG A 223 -4.09 1.77 -22.29
N THR A 224 -3.79 2.11 -23.51
CA THR A 224 -4.70 2.85 -24.43
C THR A 224 -5.20 1.87 -25.47
N GLY A 225 -6.40 2.07 -26.00
CA GLY A 225 -6.93 1.28 -27.11
C GLY A 225 -6.05 1.34 -28.35
N GLY A 226 -5.89 0.21 -28.99
CA GLY A 226 -5.17 0.07 -30.27
C GLY A 226 -5.92 0.67 -31.46
N ASN A 227 -5.32 0.54 -32.65
CA ASN A 227 -5.95 0.94 -33.92
C ASN A 227 -6.93 -0.11 -34.45
N GLU A 228 -6.90 -1.31 -33.88
CA GLU A 228 -7.79 -2.43 -34.17
C GLU A 228 -8.48 -2.88 -32.90
N PHE A 229 -9.66 -3.49 -33.04
CA PHE A 229 -10.33 -4.12 -31.93
C PHE A 229 -9.59 -5.38 -31.52
N GLY A 230 -9.38 -5.52 -30.21
CA GLY A 230 -8.80 -6.71 -29.63
C GLY A 230 -9.22 -6.85 -28.19
N GLY A 231 -9.12 -8.06 -27.67
CA GLY A 231 -9.49 -8.35 -26.29
C GLY A 231 -8.88 -9.64 -25.79
N ASN A 232 -9.03 -9.87 -24.50
CA ASN A 232 -8.62 -11.09 -23.83
C ASN A 232 -9.65 -11.43 -22.75
N VAL A 233 -10.01 -12.70 -22.66
CA VAL A 233 -10.78 -13.25 -21.55
C VAL A 233 -9.94 -14.32 -20.89
N ARG A 234 -9.76 -14.22 -19.59
CA ARG A 234 -8.95 -15.10 -18.78
C ARG A 234 -9.78 -15.65 -17.63
N PHE A 235 -9.63 -16.91 -17.36
CA PHE A 235 -10.17 -17.61 -16.20
C PHE A 235 -9.05 -18.34 -15.47
N GLU A 236 -9.05 -18.26 -14.14
CA GLU A 236 -8.09 -18.91 -13.25
C GLU A 236 -8.82 -19.52 -12.06
N SER A 237 -8.38 -20.69 -11.60
CA SER A 237 -8.83 -21.36 -10.38
C SER A 237 -7.64 -21.94 -9.65
N GLY A 238 -7.75 -22.16 -8.34
CA GLY A 238 -6.62 -22.66 -7.55
C GLY A 238 -7.00 -23.03 -6.12
N ASP A 239 -5.97 -23.21 -5.32
CA ASP A 239 -6.09 -23.52 -3.90
C ASP A 239 -6.88 -22.45 -3.14
N TYR A 240 -7.41 -22.79 -1.99
CA TYR A 240 -8.22 -21.91 -1.12
C TYR A 240 -9.45 -21.32 -1.83
N GLY A 241 -10.14 -22.13 -2.66
CA GLY A 241 -11.32 -21.69 -3.39
C GLY A 241 -11.07 -20.55 -4.38
N HIS A 242 -9.79 -20.24 -4.69
CA HIS A 242 -9.45 -19.12 -5.55
C HIS A 242 -10.07 -19.24 -6.95
N THR A 243 -10.76 -18.18 -7.38
CA THR A 243 -11.21 -17.98 -8.75
C THR A 243 -10.95 -16.54 -9.19
N ASP A 244 -10.51 -16.36 -10.44
CA ASP A 244 -10.26 -15.05 -11.06
C ASP A 244 -10.81 -15.08 -12.49
N MET A 245 -11.70 -14.16 -12.79
CA MET A 245 -12.16 -13.89 -14.15
C MET A 245 -11.76 -12.48 -14.55
N THR A 246 -10.89 -12.37 -15.53
CA THR A 246 -10.44 -11.08 -16.09
C THR A 246 -10.84 -10.98 -17.57
N ALA A 247 -11.47 -9.88 -17.95
CA ALA A 247 -11.82 -9.58 -19.34
C ALA A 247 -11.25 -8.20 -19.74
N THR A 248 -10.61 -8.11 -20.89
CA THR A 248 -10.13 -6.86 -21.46
C THR A 248 -10.65 -6.67 -22.88
N ILE A 249 -10.96 -5.43 -23.23
CA ILE A 249 -11.34 -5.04 -24.59
C ILE A 249 -10.79 -3.66 -24.90
N GLY A 250 -10.34 -3.44 -26.12
CA GLY A 250 -9.89 -2.13 -26.56
C GLY A 250 -9.93 -2.00 -28.08
N GLY A 251 -9.90 -0.76 -28.56
CA GLY A 251 -9.91 -0.47 -29.98
C GLY A 251 -10.40 0.94 -30.31
N PRO A 252 -10.61 1.24 -31.61
CA PRO A 252 -11.08 2.55 -32.07
C PRO A 252 -12.62 2.62 -32.06
N LEU A 253 -13.15 3.77 -31.56
CA LEU A 253 -14.54 4.19 -31.70
C LEU A 253 -14.59 5.54 -32.39
N GLY A 254 -14.47 5.58 -33.73
CA GLY A 254 -14.28 6.83 -34.47
C GLY A 254 -12.99 7.53 -34.05
N PRO A 255 -13.06 8.79 -33.56
CA PRO A 255 -11.86 9.50 -33.09
C PRO A 255 -11.39 9.09 -31.68
N VAL A 256 -12.12 8.25 -30.98
CA VAL A 256 -11.82 7.79 -29.62
C VAL A 256 -11.13 6.45 -29.68
N ARG A 257 -10.03 6.30 -28.97
CA ARG A 257 -9.42 5.00 -28.65
C ARG A 257 -9.73 4.68 -27.21
N PHE A 258 -10.38 3.56 -26.97
CA PHE A 258 -10.76 3.12 -25.65
C PHE A 258 -10.11 1.80 -25.26
N PHE A 259 -9.91 1.62 -23.96
CA PHE A 259 -9.55 0.35 -23.37
C PHE A 259 -10.33 0.16 -22.06
N ALA A 260 -10.79 -1.05 -21.81
CA ALA A 260 -11.46 -1.45 -20.59
C ALA A 260 -10.97 -2.81 -20.11
N ALA A 261 -10.79 -2.96 -18.82
CA ALA A 261 -10.47 -4.21 -18.14
C ALA A 261 -11.41 -4.38 -16.95
N LEU A 262 -12.07 -5.52 -16.87
CA LEU A 262 -12.89 -5.94 -15.74
C LEU A 262 -12.27 -7.18 -15.12
N ARG A 263 -12.15 -7.22 -13.80
CA ARG A 263 -11.67 -8.37 -13.04
C ARG A 263 -12.61 -8.66 -11.89
N ASN A 264 -12.94 -9.93 -11.70
CA ASN A 264 -13.66 -10.41 -10.54
C ASN A 264 -12.87 -11.55 -9.91
N THR A 265 -12.56 -11.43 -8.62
CA THR A 265 -11.81 -12.45 -7.87
C THR A 265 -12.60 -12.88 -6.64
N HIS A 266 -12.51 -14.15 -6.31
CA HIS A 266 -13.03 -14.76 -5.10
C HIS A 266 -11.96 -15.66 -4.49
N THR A 267 -11.89 -15.74 -3.17
CA THR A 267 -11.10 -16.72 -2.44
C THR A 267 -11.75 -17.02 -1.10
N ASP A 268 -11.70 -18.29 -0.68
CA ASP A 268 -12.22 -18.72 0.61
C ASP A 268 -11.26 -18.36 1.76
N ASP A 269 -9.95 -18.25 1.47
CA ASP A 269 -8.95 -17.75 2.41
C ASP A 269 -8.00 -16.76 1.71
N TRP A 270 -8.11 -15.48 2.05
CA TRP A 270 -7.26 -14.42 1.50
C TRP A 270 -5.89 -14.30 2.20
N ASN A 271 -5.71 -14.98 3.34
CA ASN A 271 -4.47 -14.96 4.12
C ASN A 271 -4.07 -16.36 4.59
N PRO A 272 -3.78 -17.29 3.65
CA PRO A 272 -3.42 -18.66 4.01
C PRO A 272 -2.11 -18.72 4.80
N SER A 273 -2.09 -19.53 5.85
CA SER A 273 -0.97 -19.73 6.75
C SER A 273 -0.78 -21.21 7.09
N PHE A 274 0.34 -21.56 7.70
CA PHE A 274 0.64 -22.92 8.14
C PHE A 274 -0.03 -23.20 9.48
N TYR A 275 -1.29 -23.61 9.47
CA TYR A 275 -1.99 -24.13 10.66
C TYR A 275 -1.91 -25.65 10.72
N GLU A 276 -1.84 -26.18 11.94
CA GLU A 276 -1.83 -27.62 12.21
C GLU A 276 -3.13 -28.01 12.90
N SER A 277 -3.76 -29.09 12.41
CA SER A 277 -4.97 -29.65 13.01
C SER A 277 -4.64 -30.32 14.34
N PHE A 278 -5.54 -30.21 15.31
CA PHE A 278 -5.40 -30.90 16.57
C PHE A 278 -6.76 -31.26 17.17
N ASP A 279 -6.75 -32.33 17.95
CA ASP A 279 -7.85 -32.77 18.78
C ASP A 279 -7.32 -32.98 20.21
N ILE A 280 -8.07 -32.53 21.20
CA ILE A 280 -7.66 -32.73 22.60
C ILE A 280 -8.21 -34.07 23.08
N ASP A 281 -7.30 -35.00 23.30
CA ASP A 281 -7.49 -36.35 23.81
C ASP A 281 -6.71 -36.46 25.13
N VAL A 282 -7.42 -36.37 26.26
CA VAL A 282 -6.80 -36.23 27.58
C VAL A 282 -6.27 -37.57 28.09
N ASP A 283 -6.89 -38.70 27.73
CA ASP A 283 -6.52 -40.02 28.24
C ASP A 283 -5.71 -40.87 27.25
N GLY A 284 -5.53 -40.41 26.03
CA GLY A 284 -4.70 -41.03 25.00
C GLY A 284 -5.37 -42.27 24.36
N ASP A 285 -6.68 -42.34 24.39
CA ASP A 285 -7.45 -43.46 23.82
C ASP A 285 -7.74 -43.29 22.32
N GLY A 286 -7.40 -42.13 21.73
CA GLY A 286 -7.60 -41.79 20.33
C GLY A 286 -9.00 -41.27 20.02
N VAL A 287 -9.77 -40.87 21.02
CA VAL A 287 -11.07 -40.23 20.89
C VAL A 287 -10.98 -38.84 21.49
N VAL A 288 -11.57 -37.84 20.81
CA VAL A 288 -11.62 -36.48 21.35
C VAL A 288 -12.48 -36.44 22.60
N ASP A 289 -11.89 -36.03 23.71
CA ASP A 289 -12.58 -35.97 24.98
C ASP A 289 -13.57 -34.80 25.05
N ASP A 290 -14.69 -35.09 25.71
CA ASP A 290 -15.61 -34.04 26.14
C ASP A 290 -15.05 -33.34 27.39
N LEU A 291 -14.52 -32.14 27.23
CA LEU A 291 -13.96 -31.36 28.32
C LEU A 291 -15.04 -30.57 29.05
N ALA A 292 -15.14 -30.73 30.38
CA ALA A 292 -15.92 -29.80 31.19
C ALA A 292 -15.22 -28.44 31.23
N SER A 293 -15.95 -27.39 30.93
CA SER A 293 -15.41 -26.03 30.99
C SER A 293 -15.00 -25.67 32.42
N TYR A 294 -13.83 -25.05 32.58
CA TYR A 294 -13.22 -24.81 33.87
C TYR A 294 -13.54 -23.44 34.44
N GLU A 295 -13.74 -23.39 35.74
CA GLU A 295 -13.78 -22.24 36.69
C GLU A 295 -14.97 -21.28 36.66
N SER A 296 -15.35 -20.67 35.63
CA SER A 296 -16.54 -19.82 35.56
C SER A 296 -17.28 -20.02 34.25
N GLY A 297 -16.75 -20.94 33.49
CA GLY A 297 -17.17 -21.21 32.15
C GLY A 297 -17.89 -22.49 31.96
N VAL A 298 -18.48 -23.07 33.00
CA VAL A 298 -19.47 -24.12 32.80
C VAL A 298 -20.55 -23.51 31.94
N THR A 299 -20.85 -24.13 30.79
CA THR A 299 -22.07 -23.79 30.08
C THR A 299 -23.18 -23.82 31.11
N PRO A 300 -24.13 -22.90 31.13
CA PRO A 300 -25.17 -22.86 32.15
C PRO A 300 -25.92 -24.17 32.36
N ASP A 301 -25.86 -25.04 31.38
CA ASP A 301 -26.50 -26.36 31.39
C ASP A 301 -25.56 -27.55 31.72
N GLY A 302 -24.28 -27.26 31.98
CA GLY A 302 -23.28 -28.28 32.29
C GLY A 302 -22.80 -29.08 31.07
N ASP A 303 -22.96 -28.55 29.87
CA ASP A 303 -22.48 -29.15 28.64
C ASP A 303 -20.94 -29.18 28.60
N THR A 304 -20.40 -30.21 27.99
CA THR A 304 -18.97 -30.35 27.74
C THR A 304 -18.57 -29.69 26.41
N ILE A 305 -17.32 -29.25 26.33
CA ILE A 305 -16.78 -28.61 25.12
C ILE A 305 -15.75 -29.54 24.50
N GLN A 306 -15.94 -29.86 23.22
CA GLN A 306 -14.93 -30.55 22.43
C GLN A 306 -13.98 -29.54 21.77
N VAL A 307 -12.67 -29.62 22.06
CA VAL A 307 -11.66 -28.78 21.48
C VAL A 307 -10.99 -29.52 20.33
N SER A 308 -11.53 -29.32 19.13
CA SER A 308 -11.04 -29.86 17.87
C SER A 308 -10.87 -28.75 16.84
N PHE A 309 -9.70 -28.63 16.23
CA PHE A 309 -9.37 -27.59 15.26
C PHE A 309 -8.88 -28.22 13.94
N ASP A 310 -9.55 -27.91 12.84
CA ASP A 310 -9.11 -28.29 11.51
C ASP A 310 -8.27 -27.13 10.89
N GLY A 311 -6.97 -27.26 10.95
CA GLY A 311 -6.04 -26.28 10.39
C GLY A 311 -6.01 -26.23 8.86
N SER A 312 -6.69 -27.14 8.16
CA SER A 312 -6.68 -27.18 6.68
C SER A 312 -7.54 -26.09 6.03
N SER A 313 -8.54 -25.57 6.76
CA SER A 313 -9.46 -24.53 6.29
C SER A 313 -9.83 -23.59 7.43
N ILE A 314 -9.53 -22.33 7.27
CA ILE A 314 -9.84 -21.32 8.27
C ILE A 314 -11.15 -20.62 7.89
N ALA A 315 -12.15 -20.79 8.74
CA ALA A 315 -13.46 -20.17 8.56
C ALA A 315 -13.37 -18.63 8.66
N HIS A 316 -14.26 -17.94 7.99
CA HIS A 316 -14.41 -16.48 8.02
C HIS A 316 -13.18 -15.72 7.50
N ARG A 317 -12.64 -16.14 6.33
CA ARG A 317 -11.56 -15.46 5.58
C ARG A 317 -11.88 -15.29 4.09
N VAL A 318 -13.16 -15.33 3.75
CA VAL A 318 -13.61 -15.12 2.36
C VAL A 318 -13.29 -13.70 1.92
N GLN A 319 -12.86 -13.54 0.67
CA GLN A 319 -12.70 -12.23 0.03
C GLN A 319 -13.26 -12.26 -1.39
N ASP A 320 -14.08 -11.26 -1.70
CA ASP A 320 -14.57 -10.95 -3.04
C ASP A 320 -14.05 -9.58 -3.47
N ASN A 321 -13.60 -9.46 -4.72
CA ASN A 321 -13.15 -8.20 -5.26
C ASN A 321 -13.58 -8.03 -6.72
N MET A 322 -14.20 -6.90 -7.04
CA MET A 322 -14.56 -6.50 -8.41
C MET A 322 -13.86 -5.20 -8.78
N GLN A 323 -13.04 -5.25 -9.83
CA GLN A 323 -12.25 -4.14 -10.32
C GLN A 323 -12.60 -3.80 -11.76
N LEU A 324 -12.67 -2.50 -12.08
CA LEU A 324 -12.82 -1.97 -13.43
C LEU A 324 -11.75 -0.89 -13.66
N ASN A 325 -10.96 -1.04 -14.71
CA ASN A 325 -10.05 -0.02 -15.19
C ASN A 325 -10.42 0.36 -16.63
N THR A 326 -10.59 1.65 -16.89
CA THR A 326 -10.98 2.14 -18.24
C THR A 326 -10.14 3.34 -18.64
N THR A 327 -9.82 3.43 -19.92
CA THR A 327 -9.21 4.63 -20.50
C THR A 327 -9.90 4.98 -21.82
N ALA A 328 -10.01 6.27 -22.11
CA ALA A 328 -10.43 6.79 -23.39
C ALA A 328 -9.47 7.93 -23.80
N SER A 329 -8.94 7.86 -25.00
CA SER A 329 -8.04 8.87 -25.57
C SER A 329 -8.63 9.41 -26.86
N MET A 330 -8.57 10.74 -27.05
CA MET A 330 -9.08 11.45 -28.20
C MET A 330 -8.03 12.41 -28.71
N ASP A 331 -7.78 12.37 -30.01
CA ASP A 331 -6.83 13.26 -30.68
C ASP A 331 -7.58 14.19 -31.62
N PHE A 332 -7.50 15.50 -31.38
CA PHE A 332 -8.10 16.56 -32.20
C PHE A 332 -7.02 17.48 -32.76
N GLY A 333 -5.96 16.93 -33.35
CA GLY A 333 -4.79 17.66 -33.84
C GLY A 333 -3.96 18.23 -32.68
N PRO A 334 -4.02 19.56 -32.41
CA PRO A 334 -3.23 20.12 -31.31
C PRO A 334 -3.75 19.77 -29.91
N LEU A 335 -4.94 19.21 -29.81
CA LEU A 335 -5.61 18.87 -28.54
C LEU A 335 -5.69 17.36 -28.38
N ASN A 336 -5.05 16.84 -27.31
CA ASN A 336 -5.24 15.45 -26.87
C ASN A 336 -5.99 15.45 -25.55
N LEU A 337 -6.99 14.61 -25.43
CA LEU A 337 -7.77 14.37 -24.24
C LEU A 337 -7.60 12.90 -23.83
N ARG A 338 -7.30 12.65 -22.55
CA ARG A 338 -7.30 11.31 -21.94
C ARG A 338 -8.23 11.31 -20.73
N LEU A 339 -9.11 10.34 -20.69
CA LEU A 339 -9.98 10.04 -19.55
C LEU A 339 -9.58 8.69 -18.96
N THR A 340 -9.52 8.62 -17.63
CA THR A 340 -9.25 7.40 -16.89
C THR A 340 -10.30 7.22 -15.81
N GLY A 341 -10.91 6.02 -15.78
CA GLY A 341 -11.89 5.64 -14.77
C GLY A 341 -11.46 4.35 -14.08
N VAL A 342 -11.57 4.32 -12.75
CA VAL A 342 -11.29 3.16 -11.93
C VAL A 342 -12.42 2.93 -10.94
N MET A 343 -12.81 1.67 -10.76
CA MET A 343 -13.67 1.21 -9.68
C MET A 343 -13.00 -0.02 -9.05
N ASP A 344 -12.97 -0.07 -7.72
CA ASP A 344 -12.43 -1.18 -6.93
C ASP A 344 -13.36 -1.39 -5.73
N ASN A 345 -14.15 -2.46 -5.76
CA ASN A 345 -15.07 -2.84 -4.70
C ASN A 345 -14.62 -4.17 -4.11
N SER A 346 -14.37 -4.19 -2.83
CA SER A 346 -13.95 -5.38 -2.11
C SER A 346 -14.83 -5.61 -0.90
N THR A 347 -15.18 -6.86 -0.65
CA THR A 347 -15.75 -7.34 0.62
C THR A 347 -14.86 -8.44 1.15
N TRP A 348 -14.63 -8.46 2.45
CA TRP A 348 -13.84 -9.52 3.07
C TRP A 348 -14.23 -9.77 4.51
N GLN A 349 -13.98 -10.98 4.93
CA GLN A 349 -14.11 -11.47 6.28
C GLN A 349 -12.73 -11.53 6.94
N SER A 350 -12.66 -11.30 8.25
CA SER A 350 -11.40 -11.29 8.98
C SER A 350 -11.45 -12.20 10.19
N ASN A 351 -10.56 -13.20 10.22
CA ASN A 351 -10.32 -14.06 11.36
C ASN A 351 -8.81 -14.07 11.67
N SER A 352 -8.39 -13.21 12.59
CA SER A 352 -6.98 -13.08 12.98
C SER A 352 -6.52 -14.11 14.00
N LEU A 353 -7.44 -14.68 14.76
CA LEU A 353 -7.18 -15.62 15.84
C LEU A 353 -8.08 -16.87 15.69
N PRO A 354 -7.82 -17.73 14.69
CA PRO A 354 -8.74 -18.80 14.32
C PRO A 354 -9.11 -19.76 15.45
N ILE A 355 -8.18 -20.08 16.33
CA ILE A 355 -8.40 -20.99 17.45
C ILE A 355 -9.22 -20.31 18.55
N TYR A 356 -8.90 -19.08 18.91
CA TYR A 356 -9.66 -18.33 19.92
C TYR A 356 -11.13 -18.16 19.51
N TYR A 357 -11.38 -17.88 18.22
CA TYR A 357 -12.71 -17.65 17.68
C TYR A 357 -13.40 -18.89 17.13
N MET A 358 -12.83 -20.09 17.30
CA MET A 358 -13.34 -21.30 16.65
C MET A 358 -14.81 -21.62 16.96
N PHE A 359 -15.32 -21.18 18.11
CA PHE A 359 -16.73 -21.35 18.51
C PHE A 359 -17.61 -20.13 18.19
N ASN A 360 -17.05 -19.04 17.64
CA ASN A 360 -17.76 -17.77 17.44
C ASN A 360 -17.47 -17.11 16.08
N THR A 361 -17.23 -17.90 15.04
CA THR A 361 -16.86 -17.40 13.72
C THR A 361 -17.93 -16.54 13.07
N ASP A 362 -19.21 -16.77 13.35
CA ASP A 362 -20.32 -16.02 12.76
C ASP A 362 -20.34 -14.54 13.17
N ARG A 363 -19.79 -14.22 14.35
CA ARG A 363 -19.74 -12.87 14.89
C ARG A 363 -18.49 -12.07 14.47
N LEU A 364 -17.57 -12.70 13.70
CA LEU A 364 -16.36 -12.05 13.25
C LEU A 364 -16.66 -10.93 12.23
N PRO A 365 -15.79 -9.91 12.15
CA PRO A 365 -16.07 -8.74 11.34
C PRO A 365 -16.10 -9.06 9.84
N GLU A 366 -17.10 -8.51 9.18
CA GLU A 366 -17.12 -8.30 7.73
C GLU A 366 -16.78 -6.86 7.41
N SER A 367 -16.05 -6.66 6.33
CA SER A 367 -15.64 -5.34 5.87
C SER A 367 -15.96 -5.15 4.40
N GLU A 368 -16.41 -3.95 4.04
CA GLU A 368 -16.54 -3.53 2.65
C GLU A 368 -15.72 -2.28 2.35
N ARG A 369 -15.12 -2.25 1.18
CA ARG A 369 -14.48 -1.06 0.63
C ARG A 369 -15.02 -0.79 -0.77
N LYS A 370 -15.41 0.45 -1.02
CA LYS A 370 -15.80 0.94 -2.34
C LYS A 370 -14.92 2.11 -2.70
N LEU A 371 -14.28 2.01 -3.85
CA LEU A 371 -13.42 3.06 -4.35
C LEU A 371 -13.77 3.38 -5.80
N THR A 372 -13.89 4.67 -6.09
CA THR A 372 -14.05 5.18 -7.45
C THR A 372 -13.05 6.30 -7.70
N MET A 373 -12.40 6.28 -8.86
CA MET A 373 -11.53 7.35 -9.32
C MET A 373 -11.89 7.76 -10.74
N LEU A 374 -11.93 9.06 -10.97
CA LEU A 374 -12.00 9.64 -12.31
C LEU A 374 -10.85 10.63 -12.48
N ALA A 375 -10.10 10.47 -13.56
CA ALA A 375 -9.04 11.41 -13.91
C ALA A 375 -9.19 11.85 -15.37
N THR A 376 -8.91 13.11 -15.61
CA THR A 376 -8.94 13.74 -16.94
C THR A 376 -7.64 14.44 -17.20
N ARG A 377 -7.10 14.27 -18.39
CA ARG A 377 -5.90 14.98 -18.84
C ARG A 377 -6.12 15.61 -20.19
N VAL A 378 -5.78 16.87 -20.29
CA VAL A 378 -5.82 17.67 -21.50
C VAL A 378 -4.40 18.10 -21.85
N ASN A 379 -3.95 17.81 -23.06
CA ASN A 379 -2.68 18.26 -23.62
C ASN A 379 -2.99 19.13 -24.82
N PHE A 380 -2.49 20.37 -24.83
CA PHE A 380 -2.69 21.32 -25.91
C PHE A 380 -1.36 21.82 -26.47
N PHE A 381 -1.05 21.47 -27.70
CA PHE A 381 0.14 21.89 -28.42
C PHE A 381 -0.11 23.25 -29.04
N LEU A 382 0.50 24.34 -28.52
CA LEU A 382 0.51 25.62 -29.17
C LEU A 382 1.35 25.61 -30.45
N ASN A 383 2.43 24.85 -30.43
CA ASN A 383 3.27 24.47 -31.55
C ASN A 383 4.04 23.19 -31.17
N PRO A 384 4.79 22.55 -32.11
CA PRO A 384 5.50 21.30 -31.82
C PRO A 384 6.46 21.36 -30.62
N ASN A 385 6.95 22.55 -30.25
CA ASN A 385 7.92 22.76 -29.17
C ASN A 385 7.27 23.27 -27.88
N PHE A 386 5.98 23.63 -27.90
CA PHE A 386 5.30 24.20 -26.72
C PHE A 386 3.99 23.49 -26.43
N LEU A 387 3.98 22.77 -25.31
CA LEU A 387 2.87 22.00 -24.81
C LEU A 387 2.32 22.62 -23.53
N LEU A 388 1.01 22.79 -23.48
CA LEU A 388 0.24 23.05 -22.26
C LEU A 388 -0.48 21.78 -21.83
N THR A 389 -0.50 21.50 -20.54
CA THR A 389 -1.23 20.37 -19.99
C THR A 389 -2.11 20.81 -18.83
N ALA A 390 -3.27 20.19 -18.68
CA ALA A 390 -4.16 20.35 -17.54
C ALA A 390 -4.68 18.99 -17.08
N GLY A 391 -4.71 18.77 -15.79
CA GLY A 391 -5.22 17.55 -15.15
C GLY A 391 -6.25 17.87 -14.07
N PHE A 392 -7.21 16.98 -13.98
CA PHE A 392 -8.18 16.93 -12.91
C PHE A 392 -8.35 15.49 -12.48
N SER A 393 -8.36 15.24 -11.19
CA SER A 393 -8.67 13.92 -10.64
C SER A 393 -9.54 14.03 -9.41
N THR A 394 -10.44 13.09 -9.27
CA THR A 394 -11.18 12.87 -8.05
C THR A 394 -11.18 11.39 -7.69
N MET A 395 -11.01 11.09 -6.42
CA MET A 395 -11.05 9.75 -5.88
C MET A 395 -11.91 9.77 -4.62
N ASN A 396 -12.90 8.87 -4.57
CA ASN A 396 -13.72 8.66 -3.39
C ASN A 396 -13.51 7.24 -2.90
N ARG A 397 -13.23 7.09 -1.62
CA ARG A 397 -13.13 5.81 -0.93
C ARG A 397 -14.06 5.80 0.26
N SER A 398 -14.87 4.76 0.38
CA SER A 398 -15.60 4.42 1.58
C SER A 398 -15.13 3.06 2.09
N TYR A 399 -15.01 2.96 3.39
CA TYR A 399 -14.74 1.73 4.12
C TYR A 399 -15.75 1.63 5.25
N GLU A 400 -16.25 0.41 5.49
CA GLU A 400 -17.13 0.12 6.60
C GLU A 400 -16.85 -1.30 7.09
N SER A 401 -16.84 -1.47 8.43
CA SER A 401 -16.69 -2.77 9.07
C SER A 401 -17.79 -2.96 10.10
N TYR A 402 -18.35 -4.15 10.14
CA TYR A 402 -19.54 -4.48 10.92
C TYR A 402 -19.54 -5.94 11.34
N ASP A 403 -20.46 -6.30 12.22
CA ASP A 403 -20.66 -7.67 12.73
C ASP A 403 -21.15 -8.61 11.61
N GLY A 404 -20.47 -9.74 11.44
CA GLY A 404 -20.78 -10.69 10.36
C GLY A 404 -22.15 -11.33 10.48
N LEU A 405 -22.62 -11.60 11.71
CA LEU A 405 -23.93 -12.22 11.96
C LEU A 405 -25.08 -11.31 11.59
N PHE A 406 -24.99 -10.02 11.94
CA PHE A 406 -26.05 -9.04 11.71
C PHE A 406 -25.91 -8.36 10.36
N GLY A 407 -24.72 -8.38 9.77
CA GLY A 407 -24.41 -7.68 8.54
C GLY A 407 -24.34 -6.15 8.72
N LYS A 408 -24.35 -5.43 7.60
CA LYS A 408 -24.21 -3.96 7.58
C LYS A 408 -25.41 -3.28 8.23
N PRO A 409 -25.19 -2.47 9.29
CA PRO A 409 -26.29 -1.77 9.96
C PRO A 409 -26.78 -0.59 9.12
N SER A 410 -28.08 -0.32 9.16
CA SER A 410 -28.66 0.85 8.50
C SER A 410 -28.42 2.14 9.27
N GLY A 411 -28.06 2.06 10.55
CA GLY A 411 -27.80 3.17 11.44
C GLY A 411 -27.43 2.72 12.85
N PHE A 412 -27.33 3.68 13.75
CA PHE A 412 -26.92 3.48 15.14
C PHE A 412 -27.80 2.47 15.89
N GLN A 413 -29.12 2.52 15.70
CA GLN A 413 -30.06 1.61 16.35
C GLN A 413 -29.78 0.16 15.98
N ASP A 414 -29.55 -0.14 14.70
CA ASP A 414 -29.26 -1.50 14.25
C ASP A 414 -27.95 -2.03 14.86
N ALA A 415 -26.94 -1.15 14.98
CA ALA A 415 -25.67 -1.51 15.59
C ALA A 415 -25.80 -1.80 17.09
N LEU A 416 -26.68 -1.10 17.80
CA LEU A 416 -26.95 -1.37 19.22
C LEU A 416 -27.53 -2.79 19.44
N MET A 417 -28.30 -3.31 18.48
CA MET A 417 -28.90 -4.63 18.60
C MET A 417 -27.87 -5.76 18.62
N TRP A 418 -26.64 -5.52 18.27
CA TRP A 418 -25.56 -6.53 18.33
C TRP A 418 -25.24 -6.98 19.76
N HIS A 419 -25.55 -6.14 20.74
CA HIS A 419 -25.43 -6.45 22.17
C HIS A 419 -26.74 -6.88 22.84
N ASP A 420 -27.87 -6.79 22.14
CA ASP A 420 -29.15 -7.24 22.71
C ASP A 420 -29.26 -8.77 22.68
N SER A 421 -29.32 -9.38 23.85
CA SER A 421 -29.36 -10.84 24.00
C SER A 421 -30.51 -11.50 23.24
N ALA A 422 -31.69 -10.85 23.20
CA ALA A 422 -32.85 -11.39 22.49
C ALA A 422 -32.67 -11.34 20.98
N SER A 423 -32.04 -10.28 20.47
CA SER A 423 -31.71 -10.12 19.05
C SER A 423 -30.64 -11.10 18.61
N VAL A 424 -29.57 -11.30 19.39
CA VAL A 424 -28.54 -12.30 19.14
C VAL A 424 -29.15 -13.71 19.11
N ALA A 425 -29.91 -14.08 20.13
CA ALA A 425 -30.58 -15.39 20.21
C ALA A 425 -31.52 -15.65 19.02
N SER A 426 -32.31 -14.63 18.64
CA SER A 426 -33.23 -14.73 17.50
C SER A 426 -32.50 -14.91 16.17
N THR A 427 -31.37 -14.26 15.98
CA THR A 427 -30.58 -14.29 14.72
C THR A 427 -29.82 -15.60 14.59
N MET A 428 -29.32 -16.17 15.70
CA MET A 428 -28.55 -17.40 15.70
C MET A 428 -29.40 -18.69 15.70
N ASN A 429 -30.68 -18.60 15.73
CA ASN A 429 -31.64 -19.70 15.79
C ASN A 429 -32.11 -20.06 17.23
N ALA A 430 -33.40 -20.27 17.41
CA ALA A 430 -34.04 -20.37 18.70
C ALA A 430 -33.53 -21.54 19.62
N GLU A 431 -32.96 -22.59 19.05
CA GLU A 431 -32.40 -23.70 19.84
C GLU A 431 -31.05 -23.32 20.47
N ALA A 432 -30.28 -22.46 19.85
CA ALA A 432 -29.04 -21.98 20.41
C ALA A 432 -29.28 -20.85 21.43
N GLY A 433 -30.44 -20.18 21.38
CA GLY A 433 -30.74 -18.97 22.13
C GLY A 433 -30.97 -19.13 23.64
N ALA A 434 -31.11 -20.37 24.16
CA ALA A 434 -31.41 -20.56 25.58
C ALA A 434 -30.25 -20.17 26.52
N ASN A 435 -29.02 -20.08 26.01
CA ASN A 435 -27.79 -19.89 26.79
C ASN A 435 -26.97 -18.65 26.42
N TRP A 436 -27.49 -17.81 25.53
CA TRP A 436 -26.79 -16.58 25.17
C TRP A 436 -26.93 -15.56 26.28
N LYS A 437 -25.79 -15.15 26.78
CA LYS A 437 -25.69 -14.04 27.74
C LYS A 437 -24.83 -12.96 27.15
N THR A 438 -25.13 -11.74 27.43
CA THR A 438 -24.29 -10.61 27.00
C THR A 438 -22.97 -10.67 27.77
N SER A 439 -21.89 -10.20 27.17
CA SER A 439 -20.56 -10.01 27.79
C SER A 439 -20.61 -9.26 29.11
N TYR A 440 -21.70 -8.62 29.39
CA TYR A 440 -21.94 -7.77 30.54
C TYR A 440 -22.09 -8.51 31.88
N THR A 441 -22.67 -9.71 31.89
CA THR A 441 -23.00 -10.46 33.11
C THR A 441 -22.23 -11.77 33.25
N ASP A 442 -21.55 -12.22 32.22
CA ASP A 442 -20.91 -13.53 32.12
C ASP A 442 -19.54 -13.46 31.44
N PRO A 443 -18.63 -14.40 31.75
CA PRO A 443 -17.35 -14.44 31.05
C PRO A 443 -17.54 -14.60 29.54
N THR A 444 -16.81 -13.79 28.78
CA THR A 444 -16.84 -13.78 27.30
C THR A 444 -16.15 -15.01 26.69
N SER A 445 -15.45 -15.79 27.51
CA SER A 445 -14.63 -16.90 27.04
C SER A 445 -14.89 -18.14 27.87
N TYR A 446 -14.82 -19.30 27.20
CA TYR A 446 -14.62 -20.59 27.86
C TYR A 446 -13.13 -20.73 28.15
N TYR A 447 -12.80 -21.31 29.31
CA TYR A 447 -11.43 -21.63 29.68
C TYR A 447 -11.25 -23.15 29.75
N VAL A 448 -10.35 -23.71 28.99
CA VAL A 448 -9.96 -25.10 29.00
C VAL A 448 -8.46 -25.18 29.29
N GLY A 449 -8.04 -25.75 30.41
CA GLY A 449 -6.63 -25.80 30.82
C GLY A 449 -5.97 -24.42 30.85
N LEU A 450 -6.70 -23.38 31.23
CA LEU A 450 -6.34 -21.96 31.21
C LEU A 450 -6.32 -21.28 29.80
N PHE A 451 -6.65 -22.02 28.75
CA PHE A 451 -6.74 -21.46 27.38
C PHE A 451 -8.11 -20.86 27.12
N PRO A 452 -8.20 -19.58 26.69
CA PRO A 452 -9.48 -18.97 26.41
C PRO A 452 -9.93 -19.28 24.99
N PHE A 453 -11.22 -19.59 24.87
CA PHE A 453 -11.96 -19.72 23.62
C PHE A 453 -13.18 -18.83 23.69
N GLN A 454 -13.39 -17.97 22.70
CA GLN A 454 -14.52 -17.06 22.75
C GLN A 454 -15.84 -17.81 22.63
N ARG A 455 -16.79 -17.43 23.47
CA ARG A 455 -18.12 -18.04 23.48
C ARG A 455 -18.89 -17.68 22.22
N PRO A 456 -19.71 -18.62 21.72
CA PRO A 456 -20.62 -18.33 20.63
C PRO A 456 -21.56 -17.16 20.98
N GLY A 457 -21.79 -16.27 20.00
CA GLY A 457 -22.68 -15.12 20.13
C GLY A 457 -22.10 -13.87 20.79
N ASP A 458 -20.88 -13.96 21.35
CA ASP A 458 -20.20 -12.78 21.88
C ASP A 458 -19.77 -11.82 20.75
N ILE A 459 -19.92 -10.52 21.01
CA ILE A 459 -19.53 -9.50 20.06
C ILE A 459 -18.00 -9.41 19.94
N THR A 460 -17.52 -9.39 18.71
CA THR A 460 -16.08 -9.35 18.41
C THR A 460 -15.61 -8.00 17.85
N THR A 461 -16.52 -7.19 17.34
CA THR A 461 -16.19 -5.96 16.63
C THR A 461 -17.17 -4.84 16.89
N GLY A 462 -16.70 -3.61 16.81
CA GLY A 462 -17.53 -2.41 16.74
C GLY A 462 -17.92 -2.05 15.31
N TRP A 463 -18.77 -1.05 15.19
CA TRP A 463 -19.15 -0.49 13.90
C TRP A 463 -18.22 0.65 13.52
N SER A 464 -17.51 0.52 12.40
CA SER A 464 -16.61 1.57 11.92
C SER A 464 -16.95 2.03 10.51
N LYS A 465 -16.80 3.33 10.28
CA LYS A 465 -16.89 3.97 8.95
C LYS A 465 -15.71 4.90 8.72
N ASN A 466 -15.19 4.88 7.50
CA ASN A 466 -14.10 5.77 7.09
C ASN A 466 -14.35 6.21 5.65
N ASN A 467 -14.58 7.50 5.46
CA ASN A 467 -14.83 8.08 4.14
C ASN A 467 -13.75 9.09 3.78
N ARG A 468 -13.22 8.97 2.58
CA ARG A 468 -12.18 9.85 2.04
C ARG A 468 -12.50 10.31 0.64
N THR A 469 -12.32 11.60 0.42
CA THR A 469 -12.35 12.19 -0.92
C THR A 469 -11.02 12.88 -1.18
N THR A 470 -10.43 12.61 -2.33
CA THR A 470 -9.23 13.31 -2.82
C THR A 470 -9.61 14.07 -4.08
N LEU A 471 -9.28 15.36 -4.12
CA LEU A 471 -9.39 16.21 -5.29
C LEU A 471 -8.00 16.65 -5.70
N GLY A 472 -7.63 16.40 -6.96
CA GLY A 472 -6.36 16.86 -7.56
C GLY A 472 -6.61 17.76 -8.76
N ILE A 473 -5.92 18.89 -8.78
CA ILE A 473 -5.86 19.81 -9.93
C ILE A 473 -4.42 20.07 -10.21
N ASP A 474 -4.01 19.80 -11.43
CA ASP A 474 -2.66 20.06 -11.86
C ASP A 474 -2.63 20.91 -13.13
N ALA A 475 -1.66 21.86 -13.21
CA ALA A 475 -1.53 22.85 -14.28
C ALA A 475 -0.07 23.16 -14.72
N GLY A 476 0.45 23.02 -16.04
CA GLY A 476 1.83 23.32 -16.51
C GLY A 476 2.09 23.47 -17.98
N MET A 477 3.35 23.74 -18.24
CA MET A 477 3.88 23.91 -19.58
C MET A 477 5.16 23.09 -19.77
N THR A 478 5.38 22.59 -20.98
CA THR A 478 6.69 22.15 -21.48
C THR A 478 7.09 22.97 -22.68
N TYR A 479 8.29 23.50 -22.64
CA TYR A 479 8.87 24.23 -23.74
C TYR A 479 10.23 23.64 -24.13
N GLN A 480 10.30 23.11 -25.36
CA GLN A 480 11.56 22.64 -25.94
C GLN A 480 12.23 23.83 -26.65
N MET A 481 13.35 24.32 -26.12
CA MET A 481 14.14 25.39 -26.64
C MET A 481 15.56 24.90 -26.99
N GLY A 482 15.76 24.46 -28.22
CA GLY A 482 17.00 23.78 -28.60
C GLY A 482 17.23 22.51 -27.75
N ASP A 483 18.32 22.48 -27.00
CA ASP A 483 18.69 21.38 -26.12
C ASP A 483 18.05 21.46 -24.71
N HIS A 484 17.33 22.54 -24.39
CA HIS A 484 16.63 22.74 -23.13
C HIS A 484 15.18 22.30 -23.23
N GLU A 485 14.74 21.50 -22.29
CA GLU A 485 13.34 21.21 -22.05
C GLU A 485 12.91 21.80 -20.70
N ILE A 486 12.31 22.99 -20.79
CA ILE A 486 11.85 23.72 -19.61
C ILE A 486 10.45 23.29 -19.28
N ARG A 487 10.24 22.89 -18.03
CA ARG A 487 8.93 22.54 -17.45
C ARG A 487 8.65 23.47 -16.27
N ALA A 488 7.43 23.97 -16.18
CA ALA A 488 6.98 24.72 -15.02
C ALA A 488 5.52 24.38 -14.72
N GLY A 489 5.10 24.42 -13.48
CA GLY A 489 3.71 24.09 -13.14
C GLY A 489 3.32 24.29 -11.69
N LEU A 490 2.03 24.03 -11.48
CA LEU A 490 1.28 24.12 -10.22
C LEU A 490 0.59 22.79 -9.98
N ASP A 491 0.53 22.32 -8.74
CA ASP A 491 -0.18 21.11 -8.31
C ASP A 491 -0.94 21.47 -7.02
N ILE A 492 -2.25 21.22 -7.00
CA ILE A 492 -3.12 21.47 -5.85
C ILE A 492 -3.83 20.16 -5.51
N LYS A 493 -3.79 19.79 -4.25
CA LYS A 493 -4.52 18.64 -3.72
C LYS A 493 -5.29 19.05 -2.49
N GLN A 494 -6.50 18.56 -2.42
CA GLN A 494 -7.35 18.69 -1.24
C GLN A 494 -7.92 17.32 -0.90
N TYR A 495 -7.93 17.03 0.37
CA TYR A 495 -8.48 15.81 0.92
C TYR A 495 -9.64 16.16 1.83
N THR A 496 -10.61 15.26 1.95
CA THR A 496 -11.66 15.32 2.98
C THR A 496 -11.69 13.98 3.66
N TYR A 497 -11.55 13.95 4.96
CA TYR A 497 -11.48 12.75 5.77
C TYR A 497 -12.55 12.76 6.84
N ARG A 498 -13.25 11.60 6.97
CA ARG A 498 -14.26 11.36 7.99
C ARG A 498 -14.02 9.97 8.59
N LYS A 499 -14.13 9.88 9.92
CA LYS A 499 -13.98 8.65 10.69
C LYS A 499 -15.06 8.55 11.75
N TYR A 500 -15.63 7.36 11.88
CA TYR A 500 -16.58 7.02 12.93
C TYR A 500 -16.27 5.64 13.46
N TYR A 501 -16.31 5.47 14.76
CA TYR A 501 -16.14 4.19 15.41
C TYR A 501 -17.03 4.08 16.63
N LEU A 502 -18.02 3.21 16.57
CA LEU A 502 -18.85 2.81 17.71
C LEU A 502 -18.25 1.54 18.31
N SER A 503 -17.58 1.68 19.45
CA SER A 503 -16.92 0.55 20.12
C SER A 503 -17.94 -0.41 20.74
N THR A 504 -17.52 -1.66 20.94
CA THR A 504 -18.32 -2.67 21.64
C THR A 504 -18.68 -2.24 23.05
N SER A 505 -17.75 -1.58 23.76
CA SER A 505 -18.00 -1.04 25.11
C SER A 505 -19.06 0.06 25.12
N ALA A 506 -19.08 0.93 24.09
CA ALA A 506 -20.12 1.94 23.97
C ALA A 506 -21.49 1.33 23.72
N MET A 507 -21.58 0.35 22.83
CA MET A 507 -22.83 -0.39 22.57
C MET A 507 -23.35 -1.08 23.83
N GLU A 508 -22.47 -1.74 24.57
CA GLU A 508 -22.77 -2.41 25.82
C GLU A 508 -23.37 -1.45 26.86
N GLN A 509 -22.74 -0.29 27.05
CA GLN A 509 -23.24 0.70 28.01
C GLN A 509 -24.61 1.25 27.63
N VAL A 510 -24.86 1.52 26.36
CA VAL A 510 -26.18 1.99 25.90
C VAL A 510 -27.23 0.88 26.09
N ASN A 511 -26.94 -0.36 25.75
CA ASN A 511 -27.82 -1.49 25.99
C ASN A 511 -28.15 -1.67 27.48
N ARG A 512 -27.13 -1.48 28.34
CA ARG A 512 -27.34 -1.50 29.78
C ARG A 512 -28.31 -0.38 30.25
N LEU A 513 -28.16 0.82 29.74
CA LEU A 513 -29.05 1.94 30.05
C LEU A 513 -30.48 1.62 29.63
N VAL A 514 -30.70 1.07 28.43
CA VAL A 514 -32.03 0.62 27.98
C VAL A 514 -32.62 -0.41 28.91
N ALA A 515 -31.81 -1.30 29.47
CA ALA A 515 -32.27 -2.39 30.34
C ALA A 515 -32.49 -1.96 31.81
N THR A 516 -31.81 -0.91 32.30
CA THR A 516 -31.74 -0.62 33.75
C THR A 516 -32.06 0.81 34.13
N SER A 517 -32.08 1.76 33.21
CA SER A 517 -32.33 3.19 33.49
C SER A 517 -33.78 3.55 33.23
N ASP A 518 -34.39 4.24 34.17
CA ASP A 518 -35.72 4.85 33.97
C ASP A 518 -35.68 6.04 32.98
N ASP A 519 -34.50 6.58 32.71
CA ASP A 519 -34.27 7.72 31.81
C ASP A 519 -34.17 7.32 30.34
N VAL A 520 -34.00 6.03 30.05
CA VAL A 520 -33.86 5.48 28.67
C VAL A 520 -34.97 4.46 28.44
N ALA A 521 -36.04 4.87 27.77
CA ALA A 521 -37.27 4.09 27.69
C ALA A 521 -37.24 2.92 26.70
N SER A 522 -36.37 2.99 25.67
CA SER A 522 -36.27 1.97 24.59
C SER A 522 -35.04 2.17 23.75
N PHE A 523 -34.74 1.21 22.84
CA PHE A 523 -33.71 1.38 21.81
C PHE A 523 -34.01 2.53 20.84
N ASP A 524 -35.30 2.80 20.55
CA ASP A 524 -35.67 3.97 19.73
C ASP A 524 -35.34 5.28 20.45
N ASP A 525 -35.59 5.35 21.77
CA ASP A 525 -35.22 6.48 22.59
C ASP A 525 -33.73 6.67 22.68
N ALA A 526 -32.98 5.59 22.91
CA ALA A 526 -31.50 5.58 22.90
C ALA A 526 -30.92 6.07 21.56
N ALA A 527 -31.54 5.72 20.45
CA ALA A 527 -31.08 6.09 19.11
C ALA A 527 -31.59 7.46 18.63
N SER A 528 -32.42 8.12 19.42
CA SER A 528 -33.08 9.39 19.02
C SER A 528 -32.13 10.57 18.82
N GLY A 529 -30.94 10.52 19.42
CA GLY A 529 -29.99 11.64 19.46
C GLY A 529 -30.43 12.79 20.42
N SER A 530 -31.48 12.59 21.19
CA SER A 530 -32.03 13.60 22.11
C SER A 530 -32.02 13.17 23.59
N ASN A 531 -31.60 11.93 23.87
CA ASN A 531 -31.52 11.41 25.24
C ASN A 531 -30.15 11.76 25.84
N GLU A 532 -30.15 12.66 26.85
CA GLU A 532 -28.96 13.19 27.49
C GLU A 532 -28.13 12.07 28.18
N THR A 533 -28.81 11.14 28.87
CA THR A 533 -28.13 10.00 29.53
C THR A 533 -27.39 9.12 28.55
N VAL A 534 -27.93 8.87 27.36
CA VAL A 534 -27.28 8.11 26.30
C VAL A 534 -26.11 8.89 25.71
N THR A 535 -26.30 10.18 25.46
CA THR A 535 -25.24 11.06 24.94
C THR A 535 -24.07 11.13 25.90
N ASP A 536 -24.30 11.23 27.20
CA ASP A 536 -23.24 11.21 28.22
C ASP A 536 -22.50 9.86 28.24
N ALA A 537 -23.24 8.76 28.19
CA ALA A 537 -22.63 7.42 28.14
C ALA A 537 -21.78 7.22 26.85
N LEU A 538 -22.30 7.65 25.70
CA LEU A 538 -21.56 7.59 24.44
C LEU A 538 -20.29 8.43 24.51
N SER A 539 -20.35 9.64 25.08
CA SER A 539 -19.18 10.51 25.20
C SER A 539 -18.06 9.89 26.03
N LEU A 540 -18.39 9.04 27.00
CA LEU A 540 -17.44 8.33 27.84
C LEU A 540 -16.80 7.10 27.17
N TYR A 541 -17.52 6.42 26.28
CA TYR A 541 -17.10 5.12 25.74
C TYR A 541 -16.77 5.12 24.23
N LEU A 542 -17.03 6.24 23.52
CA LEU A 542 -16.63 6.40 22.13
C LEU A 542 -15.11 6.68 22.06
N ARG A 543 -14.32 5.63 22.01
CA ARG A 543 -12.87 5.72 21.85
C ARG A 543 -12.51 5.98 20.38
N GLY A 544 -11.47 6.79 20.18
CA GLY A 544 -10.87 6.98 18.85
C GLY A 544 -11.44 8.13 18.02
N GLY A 545 -12.31 8.93 18.61
CA GLY A 545 -12.77 10.19 18.03
C GLY A 545 -13.68 10.04 16.83
N GLN A 546 -14.75 10.83 16.84
CA GLN A 546 -15.62 11.03 15.70
C GLN A 546 -15.11 12.24 14.93
N ILE A 547 -14.77 12.07 13.66
CA ILE A 547 -14.31 13.13 12.78
C ILE A 547 -15.29 13.25 11.63
N GLY A 548 -15.98 14.37 11.51
CA GLY A 548 -17.03 14.57 10.51
C GLY A 548 -18.27 13.72 10.71
N TYR A 549 -18.48 13.17 11.91
CA TYR A 549 -19.69 12.45 12.33
C TYR A 549 -20.07 12.86 13.76
N ASP A 550 -21.38 12.83 14.06
CA ASP A 550 -21.89 12.91 15.41
C ASP A 550 -21.77 11.53 16.13
N ASP A 551 -22.20 11.48 17.40
CA ASP A 551 -22.13 10.26 18.22
C ASP A 551 -22.96 9.12 17.69
N TYR A 552 -23.97 9.43 16.92
CA TYR A 552 -24.92 8.49 16.34
C TYR A 552 -24.52 8.07 14.92
N GLY A 553 -23.36 8.53 14.43
CA GLY A 553 -22.83 8.20 13.13
C GLY A 553 -23.48 8.94 11.96
N ASN A 554 -24.18 10.04 12.20
CA ASN A 554 -24.65 10.93 11.14
C ASN A 554 -23.54 11.90 10.73
N GLU A 555 -23.50 12.32 9.47
CA GLU A 555 -22.50 13.29 9.00
C GLU A 555 -22.65 14.62 9.72
N TYR A 556 -21.52 15.18 10.16
CA TYR A 556 -21.43 16.45 10.89
C TYR A 556 -20.33 17.31 10.29
N ASP A 557 -20.67 18.54 9.85
CA ASP A 557 -19.78 19.39 9.05
C ASP A 557 -19.29 20.64 9.79
N GLU A 558 -19.61 20.81 11.06
CA GLU A 558 -19.35 22.06 11.77
C GLU A 558 -18.26 21.93 12.85
N GLY A 559 -17.53 23.02 13.05
CA GLY A 559 -16.61 23.18 14.17
C GLY A 559 -15.40 22.23 14.17
N PHE A 560 -14.86 21.99 15.35
CA PHE A 560 -13.63 21.21 15.56
C PHE A 560 -13.80 19.72 15.16
N ASP A 561 -14.96 19.14 15.40
CA ASP A 561 -15.27 17.74 15.11
C ASP A 561 -15.79 17.51 13.68
N GLY A 562 -15.81 18.56 12.86
CA GLY A 562 -16.08 18.45 11.43
C GLY A 562 -15.04 17.60 10.70
N PRO A 563 -15.24 17.35 9.40
CA PRO A 563 -14.28 16.59 8.60
C PRO A 563 -12.93 17.30 8.57
N ARG A 564 -11.84 16.53 8.53
CA ARG A 564 -10.49 17.08 8.29
C ARG A 564 -10.29 17.31 6.81
N GLU A 565 -9.74 18.48 6.48
CA GLU A 565 -9.54 18.92 5.09
C GLU A 565 -8.07 19.28 4.80
N PRO A 566 -7.09 18.35 5.01
CA PRO A 566 -5.70 18.65 4.70
C PRO A 566 -5.53 19.00 3.21
N SER A 567 -4.55 19.84 2.92
CA SER A 567 -4.30 20.27 1.54
C SER A 567 -2.84 20.56 1.25
N SER A 568 -2.47 20.46 -0.03
CA SER A 568 -1.15 20.90 -0.51
C SER A 568 -1.25 21.72 -1.77
N MET A 569 -0.40 22.73 -1.87
CA MET A 569 -0.22 23.52 -3.07
C MET A 569 1.27 23.62 -3.40
N SER A 570 1.62 23.39 -4.65
CA SER A 570 2.99 23.23 -5.07
C SER A 570 3.29 24.00 -6.35
N PHE A 571 4.46 24.64 -6.40
CA PHE A 571 5.02 25.27 -7.61
C PHE A 571 6.36 24.67 -7.94
N TYR A 572 6.63 24.45 -9.23
CA TYR A 572 7.92 23.94 -9.65
C TYR A 572 8.37 24.53 -10.99
N VAL A 573 9.70 24.55 -11.15
CA VAL A 573 10.39 24.78 -12.41
C VAL A 573 11.49 23.74 -12.54
N ASN A 574 11.61 23.14 -13.73
CA ASN A 574 12.60 22.12 -14.03
C ASN A 574 13.14 22.33 -15.44
N ASP A 575 14.45 22.32 -15.62
CA ASP A 575 15.12 22.29 -16.90
C ASP A 575 15.86 20.98 -17.11
N LYS A 576 15.57 20.30 -18.21
CA LYS A 576 16.32 19.13 -18.68
C LYS A 576 17.13 19.56 -19.90
N TYR A 577 18.43 19.77 -19.69
CA TYR A 577 19.39 20.10 -20.73
C TYR A 577 20.00 18.83 -21.32
N GLU A 578 19.84 18.61 -22.63
CA GLU A 578 20.33 17.45 -23.35
C GLU A 578 21.18 17.92 -24.54
N ALA A 579 22.51 18.11 -24.37
CA ALA A 579 23.43 18.51 -25.42
C ALA A 579 24.61 17.53 -25.56
N GLY A 580 24.82 17.08 -26.77
CA GLY A 580 25.86 16.06 -27.04
C GLY A 580 25.65 14.81 -26.20
N ASP A 581 26.67 14.50 -25.39
CA ASP A 581 26.64 13.30 -24.52
C ASP A 581 26.27 13.60 -23.05
N ILE A 582 25.82 14.82 -22.75
CA ILE A 582 25.50 15.20 -21.36
C ILE A 582 24.01 15.49 -21.22
N THR A 583 23.39 14.92 -20.19
CA THR A 583 22.05 15.29 -19.73
C THR A 583 22.15 15.87 -18.33
N ILE A 584 21.68 17.08 -18.15
CA ILE A 584 21.56 17.76 -16.84
C ILE A 584 20.07 18.00 -16.57
N ASN A 585 19.59 17.53 -15.44
CA ASN A 585 18.23 17.76 -14.98
C ASN A 585 18.28 18.58 -13.69
N MET A 586 17.86 19.85 -13.75
CA MET A 586 17.88 20.72 -12.59
C MET A 586 16.51 21.34 -12.35
N GLY A 587 16.10 21.42 -11.10
CA GLY A 587 14.80 21.98 -10.77
C GLY A 587 14.67 22.41 -9.32
N VAL A 588 13.65 23.19 -9.10
CA VAL A 588 13.24 23.66 -7.77
C VAL A 588 11.74 23.46 -7.65
N ARG A 589 11.33 22.91 -6.51
CA ARG A 589 9.94 22.79 -6.11
C ARG A 589 9.74 23.49 -4.77
N VAL A 590 8.61 24.15 -4.63
CA VAL A 590 8.12 24.73 -3.37
C VAL A 590 6.77 24.12 -3.07
N ASP A 591 6.64 23.43 -1.96
CA ASP A 591 5.39 22.88 -1.48
C ASP A 591 4.90 23.64 -0.25
N GLN A 592 3.62 23.95 -0.23
CA GLN A 592 2.89 24.44 0.93
C GLN A 592 1.94 23.34 1.39
N PHE A 593 2.03 22.99 2.67
CA PHE A 593 1.22 21.96 3.30
C PHE A 593 0.35 22.57 4.39
N ASN A 594 -0.94 22.25 4.37
CA ASN A 594 -1.85 22.47 5.49
C ASN A 594 -2.28 21.07 5.97
N MET A 595 -1.89 20.70 7.18
CA MET A 595 -2.20 19.37 7.75
C MET A 595 -3.62 19.31 8.32
N ASP A 596 -4.24 20.46 8.59
CA ASP A 596 -5.56 20.57 9.24
C ASP A 596 -5.65 19.83 10.58
N ASP A 597 -4.54 19.85 11.34
CA ASP A 597 -4.35 19.13 12.60
C ASP A 597 -4.52 20.01 13.85
N TRP A 598 -4.98 21.25 13.67
CA TRP A 598 -5.10 22.28 14.70
C TRP A 598 -3.76 22.65 15.35
N LYS A 599 -3.78 23.76 16.05
CA LYS A 599 -2.66 24.25 16.84
C LYS A 599 -3.16 24.66 18.23
N MET A 600 -2.55 24.15 19.28
CA MET A 600 -2.78 24.64 20.63
C MET A 600 -2.16 26.02 20.81
N ASN A 601 -2.96 26.99 21.31
CA ASN A 601 -2.49 28.35 21.58
C ASN A 601 -1.53 28.39 22.76
N ASP A 602 -1.78 27.60 23.79
CA ASP A 602 -0.91 27.39 24.94
C ASP A 602 -0.82 25.89 25.26
N PRO A 603 0.24 25.18 24.77
CA PRO A 603 0.41 23.77 25.05
C PRO A 603 0.61 23.43 26.54
N ALA A 604 1.06 24.40 27.36
CA ALA A 604 1.23 24.19 28.81
C ALA A 604 -0.10 24.33 29.58
N ASN A 605 -1.12 24.89 28.95
CA ASN A 605 -2.45 25.05 29.54
C ASN A 605 -3.53 24.93 28.45
N PRO A 606 -3.89 23.72 28.05
CA PRO A 606 -4.83 23.47 26.94
C PRO A 606 -6.28 23.90 27.24
N GLY A 607 -6.55 24.49 28.39
CA GLY A 607 -7.84 25.10 28.67
C GLY A 607 -8.96 24.10 28.95
N TRP A 608 -8.82 23.31 30.01
CA TRP A 608 -9.87 22.44 30.50
C TRP A 608 -10.91 23.23 31.32
N ASP A 609 -12.20 23.04 31.00
CA ASP A 609 -13.32 23.60 31.76
C ASP A 609 -13.84 22.55 32.76
N GLU A 610 -13.40 22.64 34.01
CA GLU A 610 -13.88 21.75 35.07
C GLU A 610 -15.38 21.83 35.32
N SER A 611 -16.00 22.99 35.07
CA SER A 611 -17.44 23.19 35.35
C SER A 611 -18.36 22.52 34.34
N ASN A 612 -17.87 22.37 33.10
CA ASN A 612 -18.59 21.74 31.99
C ASN A 612 -17.96 20.41 31.56
N GLN A 613 -16.89 19.96 32.22
CA GLN A 613 -16.12 18.76 31.86
C GLN A 613 -15.79 18.72 30.36
N GLY A 614 -15.26 19.82 29.84
CA GLY A 614 -14.99 19.97 28.42
C GLY A 614 -13.71 20.76 28.10
N ILE A 615 -13.25 20.68 26.85
CA ILE A 615 -12.17 21.53 26.37
C ILE A 615 -12.73 22.86 25.84
N TYR A 616 -11.97 23.95 26.06
CA TYR A 616 -12.24 25.22 25.42
C TYR A 616 -11.75 25.20 24.00
N THR A 617 -12.67 25.09 23.02
CA THR A 617 -12.29 25.07 21.58
C THR A 617 -11.64 26.37 21.10
N ASP A 618 -11.85 27.48 21.82
CA ASP A 618 -11.18 28.77 21.56
C ASP A 618 -9.69 28.78 21.93
N GLN A 619 -9.19 27.78 22.65
CA GLN A 619 -7.76 27.55 22.90
C GLN A 619 -7.05 26.93 21.70
N PHE A 620 -7.74 26.55 20.67
CA PHE A 620 -7.18 26.05 19.43
C PHE A 620 -7.31 27.07 18.31
N SER A 621 -6.34 27.06 17.41
CA SER A 621 -6.34 27.84 16.18
C SER A 621 -6.09 26.89 14.99
N GLU A 622 -6.38 27.38 13.78
CA GLU A 622 -6.05 26.60 12.57
C GLU A 622 -4.56 26.30 12.51
N SER A 623 -4.23 25.10 12.00
CA SER A 623 -2.84 24.70 11.83
C SER A 623 -2.05 25.65 10.93
N THR A 624 -0.75 25.76 11.18
CA THR A 624 0.13 26.64 10.44
C THR A 624 0.46 26.03 9.06
N VAL A 625 0.26 26.79 7.99
CA VAL A 625 0.70 26.36 6.65
C VAL A 625 2.23 26.28 6.61
N LYS A 626 2.74 25.07 6.37
CA LYS A 626 4.19 24.78 6.33
C LYS A 626 4.70 24.88 4.89
N THR A 627 5.91 25.41 4.71
CA THR A 627 6.51 25.61 3.38
C THR A 627 7.85 24.89 3.29
N SER A 628 8.03 24.02 2.28
CA SER A 628 9.29 23.31 2.01
C SER A 628 9.86 23.69 0.64
N LEU A 629 11.16 24.00 0.62
CA LEU A 629 11.93 24.30 -0.58
C LEU A 629 12.80 23.11 -0.98
N GLN A 630 12.60 22.58 -2.18
CA GLN A 630 13.15 21.32 -2.63
C GLN A 630 14.00 21.47 -3.91
N PRO A 631 15.28 21.82 -3.79
CA PRO A 631 16.21 21.81 -4.93
C PRO A 631 16.52 20.37 -5.36
N ARG A 632 16.65 20.15 -6.67
CA ARG A 632 16.96 18.86 -7.28
C ARG A 632 17.93 19.03 -8.43
N LEU A 633 18.93 18.14 -8.48
CA LEU A 633 19.96 18.14 -9.52
C LEU A 633 20.27 16.70 -9.91
N GLY A 634 20.22 16.41 -11.18
CA GLY A 634 20.64 15.16 -11.78
C GLY A 634 21.58 15.39 -12.96
N LEU A 635 22.57 14.53 -13.10
CA LEU A 635 23.52 14.54 -14.20
C LEU A 635 23.65 13.13 -14.76
N ALA A 636 23.54 12.97 -16.07
CA ALA A 636 23.93 11.75 -16.76
C ALA A 636 24.95 12.08 -17.84
N PHE A 637 26.02 11.29 -17.90
CA PHE A 637 27.05 11.46 -18.92
C PHE A 637 27.51 10.07 -19.43
N PRO A 638 27.22 9.74 -20.68
CA PRO A 638 27.76 8.57 -21.34
C PRO A 638 29.27 8.76 -21.56
N VAL A 639 30.07 7.81 -21.10
CA VAL A 639 31.51 7.77 -21.32
C VAL A 639 31.82 7.05 -22.65
N THR A 640 30.99 6.06 -22.95
CA THR A 640 30.96 5.34 -24.24
C THR A 640 29.51 5.07 -24.62
N ASP A 641 29.29 4.51 -25.81
CA ASP A 641 27.94 4.12 -26.24
C ASP A 641 27.32 3.05 -25.32
N GLU A 642 28.16 2.26 -24.64
CA GLU A 642 27.78 1.18 -23.74
C GLU A 642 27.85 1.54 -22.25
N THR A 643 28.39 2.74 -21.88
CA THR A 643 28.63 3.08 -20.47
C THR A 643 28.08 4.47 -20.14
N VAL A 644 27.19 4.53 -19.18
CA VAL A 644 26.58 5.77 -18.68
C VAL A 644 26.79 5.89 -17.18
N PHE A 645 27.28 7.03 -16.72
CA PHE A 645 27.30 7.41 -15.32
C PHE A 645 26.18 8.40 -15.02
N HIS A 646 25.61 8.31 -13.82
CA HIS A 646 24.69 9.32 -13.33
C HIS A 646 25.01 9.71 -11.88
N LEU A 647 24.68 10.96 -11.57
CA LEU A 647 24.80 11.56 -10.26
C LEU A 647 23.48 12.26 -9.95
N GLN A 648 23.04 12.16 -8.71
CA GLN A 648 21.81 12.82 -8.29
C GLN A 648 21.95 13.38 -6.89
N TYR A 649 21.35 14.56 -6.68
CA TYR A 649 21.10 15.19 -5.39
C TYR A 649 19.67 15.73 -5.38
N GLY A 650 18.96 15.58 -4.25
CA GLY A 650 17.63 16.16 -4.11
C GLY A 650 17.17 16.28 -2.69
N LYS A 651 16.37 17.32 -2.45
CA LYS A 651 15.50 17.43 -1.28
C LYS A 651 14.06 17.12 -1.66
N PHE A 652 13.36 16.45 -0.76
CA PHE A 652 11.99 15.98 -0.94
C PHE A 652 11.22 16.24 0.34
N ALA A 653 9.90 16.50 0.23
CA ALA A 653 9.02 16.69 1.37
C ALA A 653 7.66 16.06 1.12
N GLN A 654 7.01 15.59 2.18
CA GLN A 654 5.64 15.09 2.16
C GLN A 654 4.94 15.32 3.50
N MET A 655 3.60 15.22 3.49
CA MET A 655 2.82 15.16 4.72
C MET A 655 3.14 13.88 5.50
N PRO A 656 3.16 13.90 6.84
CA PRO A 656 3.19 12.70 7.64
C PRO A 656 1.89 11.89 7.51
N GLU A 657 1.81 10.73 8.13
CA GLU A 657 0.57 9.97 8.27
C GLU A 657 -0.43 10.75 9.13
N LEU A 658 -1.58 11.09 8.56
CA LEU A 658 -2.51 12.04 9.19
C LEU A 658 -3.62 11.38 10.02
N ASP A 659 -3.85 10.06 9.91
CA ASP A 659 -4.83 9.36 10.78
C ASP A 659 -4.37 9.35 12.25
N LEU A 660 -3.06 9.27 12.47
CA LEU A 660 -2.47 9.20 13.81
C LEU A 660 -2.72 10.47 14.65
N PRO A 661 -2.44 11.70 14.16
CA PRO A 661 -2.57 12.91 14.96
C PRO A 661 -4.01 13.41 15.12
N TYR A 662 -4.96 12.92 14.31
CA TYR A 662 -6.32 13.46 14.33
C TYR A 662 -7.14 12.94 15.51
N ALA A 663 -7.66 13.87 16.31
CA ALA A 663 -8.54 13.60 17.43
C ALA A 663 -9.77 14.50 17.40
N SER A 664 -10.87 14.06 18.05
CA SER A 664 -12.07 14.84 18.27
C SER A 664 -12.04 15.53 19.65
N THR A 665 -12.87 16.53 19.84
CA THR A 665 -13.04 17.19 21.15
C THR A 665 -13.42 16.19 22.24
N ARG A 666 -14.27 15.22 21.91
CA ARG A 666 -14.73 14.19 22.87
C ARG A 666 -13.60 13.30 23.35
N TYR A 667 -12.71 12.91 22.44
CA TYR A 667 -11.54 12.14 22.81
C TYR A 667 -10.63 12.94 23.74
N MET A 668 -10.41 14.22 23.43
CA MET A 668 -9.63 15.11 24.29
C MET A 668 -10.27 15.29 25.67
N HIS A 669 -11.61 15.31 25.78
CA HIS A 669 -12.33 15.32 27.06
C HIS A 669 -12.00 14.12 27.92
N LEU A 670 -11.95 12.92 27.34
CA LEU A 670 -11.58 11.69 28.06
C LEU A 670 -10.15 11.73 28.56
N VAL A 671 -9.22 12.18 27.71
CA VAL A 671 -7.79 12.25 28.03
C VAL A 671 -7.53 13.28 29.12
N TRP A 672 -7.99 14.50 28.91
CA TRP A 672 -7.69 15.60 29.81
C TRP A 672 -8.59 15.63 31.07
N GLY A 673 -9.75 15.00 31.00
CA GLY A 673 -10.61 14.78 32.17
C GLY A 673 -10.12 13.66 33.11
N GLY A 674 -9.01 13.00 32.78
CA GLY A 674 -8.42 11.97 33.63
C GLY A 674 -9.21 10.66 33.72
N GLN A 675 -10.11 10.43 32.76
CA GLN A 675 -10.99 9.22 32.77
C GLN A 675 -10.40 8.03 32.01
N ASN A 676 -9.34 8.22 31.26
CA ASN A 676 -8.69 7.14 30.50
C ASN A 676 -7.24 6.96 30.95
N TYR A 677 -6.89 5.74 31.34
CA TYR A 677 -5.53 5.39 31.80
C TYR A 677 -4.51 5.28 30.68
N THR A 678 -4.95 5.05 29.44
CA THR A 678 -4.12 4.92 28.25
C THR A 678 -4.76 5.67 27.10
N PRO A 679 -4.55 6.99 27.01
CA PRO A 679 -5.06 7.78 25.93
C PRO A 679 -4.41 7.40 24.60
N ASP A 680 -5.20 7.32 23.53
CA ASP A 680 -4.64 7.28 22.18
C ASP A 680 -3.91 8.60 21.91
N PRO A 681 -2.73 8.57 21.32
CA PRO A 681 -1.96 9.75 21.07
C PRO A 681 -2.60 10.66 20.01
N MET A 682 -2.33 11.95 20.09
CA MET A 682 -2.78 12.97 19.15
C MET A 682 -1.63 13.89 18.77
N GLY A 683 -1.76 14.67 17.70
CA GLY A 683 -0.72 15.60 17.26
C GLY A 683 -1.27 16.98 16.89
N PHE A 684 -0.42 18.00 17.00
CA PHE A 684 -0.82 19.39 16.76
C PHE A 684 0.29 20.14 16.02
N ASP A 685 -0.09 20.95 15.02
CA ASP A 685 0.78 21.84 14.23
C ASP A 685 2.03 21.13 13.67
N LEU A 686 1.83 19.91 13.16
CA LEU A 686 2.90 19.06 12.65
C LEU A 686 3.63 19.67 11.44
N ASP A 687 4.91 19.34 11.33
CA ASP A 687 5.76 19.70 10.18
C ASP A 687 5.78 18.58 9.12
N PRO A 688 6.06 18.90 7.85
CA PRO A 688 6.28 17.88 6.83
C PRO A 688 7.54 17.07 7.10
N ILE A 689 7.52 15.81 6.70
CA ILE A 689 8.71 14.94 6.69
C ILE A 689 9.61 15.37 5.53
N GLU A 690 10.90 15.58 5.78
CA GLU A 690 11.87 15.99 4.76
C GLU A 690 12.98 14.95 4.57
N THR A 691 13.33 14.67 3.33
CA THR A 691 14.42 13.76 2.96
C THR A 691 15.46 14.46 2.09
N THR A 692 16.72 14.30 2.43
CA THR A 692 17.85 14.64 1.55
C THR A 692 18.48 13.37 1.02
N GLN A 693 18.63 13.27 -0.30
CA GLN A 693 19.15 12.07 -0.96
C GLN A 693 20.30 12.38 -1.90
N TYR A 694 21.26 11.46 -1.94
CA TYR A 694 22.40 11.43 -2.86
C TYR A 694 22.45 10.08 -3.55
N GLU A 695 22.79 10.09 -4.83
CA GLU A 695 22.95 8.89 -5.64
C GLU A 695 24.09 9.03 -6.64
N VAL A 696 24.84 7.94 -6.79
CA VAL A 696 25.87 7.77 -7.83
C VAL A 696 25.68 6.40 -8.46
N GLY A 697 25.54 6.36 -9.77
CA GLY A 697 25.33 5.09 -10.46
C GLY A 697 26.06 5.00 -11.80
N MET A 698 26.17 3.76 -12.27
CA MET A 698 26.72 3.40 -13.56
C MET A 698 25.86 2.32 -14.21
N SER A 699 25.52 2.51 -15.47
CA SER A 699 24.94 1.49 -16.35
C SER A 699 25.98 1.08 -17.39
N TYR A 700 26.21 -0.23 -17.55
CA TYR A 700 27.18 -0.76 -18.50
C TYR A 700 26.62 -1.94 -19.29
N GLN A 701 26.50 -1.76 -20.60
CA GLN A 701 26.13 -2.83 -21.53
C GLN A 701 27.40 -3.57 -21.97
N PHE A 702 27.78 -4.63 -21.24
CA PHE A 702 29.02 -5.37 -21.44
C PHE A 702 28.92 -6.41 -22.56
N LEU A 703 27.72 -6.74 -23.01
CA LEU A 703 27.43 -7.56 -24.21
C LEU A 703 26.31 -6.90 -25.00
N PRO A 704 26.18 -7.17 -26.31
CA PRO A 704 25.06 -6.64 -27.10
C PRO A 704 23.69 -6.88 -26.47
N ASP A 705 23.53 -8.01 -25.77
CA ASP A 705 22.26 -8.44 -25.19
C ASP A 705 22.28 -8.52 -23.65
N ALA A 706 23.27 -7.92 -22.98
CA ALA A 706 23.36 -7.93 -21.52
C ALA A 706 23.93 -6.63 -20.97
N ALA A 707 23.29 -6.11 -19.91
CA ALA A 707 23.72 -4.91 -19.21
C ALA A 707 23.62 -5.08 -17.69
N ILE A 708 24.48 -4.35 -17.00
CA ILE A 708 24.46 -4.21 -15.54
C ILE A 708 24.24 -2.74 -15.15
N ASP A 709 23.54 -2.54 -14.04
CA ASP A 709 23.45 -1.26 -13.37
C ASP A 709 23.97 -1.42 -11.94
N VAL A 710 24.78 -0.48 -11.50
CA VAL A 710 25.28 -0.41 -10.12
C VAL A 710 25.02 0.98 -9.60
N THR A 711 24.36 1.09 -8.45
CA THR A 711 24.01 2.38 -7.83
C THR A 711 24.36 2.36 -6.36
N ALA A 712 25.09 3.35 -5.89
CA ALA A 712 25.27 3.65 -4.47
C ALA A 712 24.39 4.84 -4.08
N PHE A 713 23.79 4.78 -2.91
CA PHE A 713 22.89 5.84 -2.43
C PHE A 713 23.06 6.10 -0.94
N ALA A 714 22.73 7.33 -0.53
CA ALA A 714 22.62 7.76 0.84
C ALA A 714 21.38 8.64 1.02
N LYS A 715 20.63 8.42 2.10
CA LYS A 715 19.41 9.15 2.43
C LYS A 715 19.42 9.57 3.89
N ASN A 716 18.95 10.79 4.14
CA ASN A 716 18.66 11.31 5.45
C ASN A 716 17.23 11.83 5.47
N THR A 717 16.37 11.22 6.26
CA THR A 717 15.00 11.65 6.50
C THR A 717 14.89 12.24 7.91
N THR A 718 14.24 13.37 8.05
CA THR A 718 14.01 14.07 9.32
C THR A 718 12.55 14.49 9.44
N GLY A 719 12.11 14.74 10.66
CA GLY A 719 10.72 15.14 10.92
C GLY A 719 9.72 13.98 10.83
N GLN A 720 10.16 12.74 10.90
CA GLN A 720 9.27 11.60 11.02
C GLN A 720 8.55 11.64 12.36
N LEU A 721 7.31 11.15 12.36
CA LEU A 721 6.52 11.11 13.58
C LEU A 721 7.10 10.10 14.58
N LEU A 722 7.12 10.49 15.81
CA LEU A 722 7.32 9.63 16.96
C LEU A 722 6.30 9.99 18.04
N LEU A 723 5.98 9.02 18.85
CA LEU A 723 5.19 9.20 20.05
C LEU A 723 6.08 9.59 21.21
N ASP A 724 5.79 10.73 21.83
CA ASP A 724 6.49 11.24 22.99
C ASP A 724 5.50 11.66 24.07
N HIS A 725 5.94 11.66 25.33
CA HIS A 725 5.28 12.35 26.41
C HIS A 725 5.76 13.79 26.45
N LYS A 726 4.97 14.70 26.00
CA LYS A 726 5.16 16.12 26.29
C LYS A 726 4.37 16.52 27.51
N HIS A 727 5.16 16.68 28.58
CA HIS A 727 4.95 17.54 29.72
C HIS A 727 3.56 17.59 30.35
N GLU A 728 3.65 17.52 31.72
CA GLU A 728 2.67 18.07 32.61
C GLU A 728 1.76 19.06 31.91
N VAL A 729 0.74 18.55 31.23
CA VAL A 729 -0.43 19.34 31.00
C VAL A 729 -0.91 19.63 32.41
N GLY A 730 -0.75 20.85 32.90
CA GLY A 730 -1.02 21.24 34.26
C GLY A 730 -2.48 21.19 34.66
N ILE A 731 -3.15 20.10 34.31
CA ILE A 731 -4.51 19.76 34.70
C ILE A 731 -4.38 19.04 36.01
N ASP A 732 -4.60 19.81 37.11
CA ASP A 732 -4.85 19.28 38.43
C ASP A 732 -6.19 18.53 38.38
N ASN A 733 -6.16 17.28 37.92
CA ASN A 733 -7.39 16.50 37.85
C ASN A 733 -7.74 16.00 39.26
N THR A 734 -9.02 16.07 39.61
CA THR A 734 -9.60 15.66 40.90
C THR A 734 -9.38 14.18 41.22
N TYR A 735 -8.79 13.39 40.31
CA TYR A 735 -8.49 11.98 40.47
C TYR A 735 -7.01 11.66 40.75
N GLY A 736 -6.15 12.69 40.85
CA GLY A 736 -4.77 12.54 41.36
C GLY A 736 -3.81 11.86 40.39
N ALA A 737 -4.15 11.70 39.13
CA ALA A 737 -3.24 11.28 38.08
C ALA A 737 -2.80 12.51 37.28
N SER A 738 -1.50 12.77 37.18
CA SER A 738 -0.99 13.73 36.19
C SER A 738 -1.37 13.23 34.81
N ALA A 739 -2.16 13.98 34.07
CA ALA A 739 -2.53 13.63 32.71
C ALA A 739 -1.38 13.96 31.75
N ASP A 740 -0.34 13.14 31.78
CA ASP A 740 0.69 13.15 30.74
C ASP A 740 0.09 12.50 29.51
N ALA A 741 -0.51 13.31 28.64
CA ALA A 741 -1.05 12.82 27.40
C ALA A 741 0.10 12.54 26.41
N PRO A 742 0.17 11.37 25.77
CA PRO A 742 1.13 11.12 24.71
C PRO A 742 0.77 11.90 23.45
N TYR A 743 1.78 12.49 22.82
CA TYR A 743 1.62 13.26 21.60
C TYR A 743 2.50 12.73 20.47
N TYR A 744 1.98 12.80 19.23
CA TYR A 744 2.82 12.68 18.05
C TYR A 744 3.55 13.99 17.78
N GLU A 745 4.86 13.90 17.62
CA GLU A 745 5.69 15.03 17.21
C GLU A 745 6.67 14.65 16.10
N ASN A 746 7.23 15.66 15.43
CA ASN A 746 8.25 15.51 14.39
C ASN A 746 9.65 15.38 15.03
N GLY A 747 9.91 14.30 15.73
CA GLY A 747 11.14 14.10 16.52
C GLY A 747 12.06 13.00 16.01
N ASP A 748 11.59 12.14 15.09
CA ASP A 748 12.36 11.00 14.61
C ASP A 748 13.09 11.27 13.29
N PHE A 749 14.09 10.45 13.02
CA PHE A 749 14.89 10.51 11.80
C PHE A 749 15.33 9.11 11.34
N THR A 750 15.60 9.00 10.04
CA THR A 750 16.16 7.78 9.45
C THR A 750 17.36 8.13 8.58
N THR A 751 18.46 7.40 8.75
CA THR A 751 19.62 7.43 7.86
C THR A 751 19.76 6.09 7.17
N VAL A 752 19.89 6.10 5.85
CA VAL A 752 20.07 4.89 5.05
C VAL A 752 21.25 5.05 4.11
N ASN A 753 22.12 4.04 4.10
CA ASN A 753 23.19 3.92 3.12
C ASN A 753 23.08 2.56 2.44
N GLY A 754 23.34 2.51 1.13
CA GLY A 754 23.26 1.24 0.42
C GLY A 754 23.81 1.25 -0.98
N PHE A 755 23.84 0.08 -1.57
CA PHE A 755 24.09 -0.08 -2.99
C PHE A 755 23.16 -1.13 -3.60
N GLU A 756 22.91 -0.95 -4.88
CA GLU A 756 22.05 -1.79 -5.70
C GLU A 756 22.83 -2.29 -6.91
N PHE A 757 22.57 -3.52 -7.28
CA PHE A 757 23.08 -4.14 -8.49
C PHE A 757 21.92 -4.75 -9.27
N THR A 758 21.86 -4.52 -10.59
CA THR A 758 20.85 -5.10 -11.47
C THR A 758 21.52 -5.64 -12.72
N LEU A 759 21.22 -6.90 -13.08
CA LEU A 759 21.58 -7.53 -14.34
C LEU A 759 20.33 -7.68 -15.19
N ARG A 760 20.38 -7.24 -16.43
CA ARG A 760 19.29 -7.41 -17.43
C ARG A 760 19.84 -8.01 -18.71
N THR A 761 19.13 -9.01 -19.25
CA THR A 761 19.45 -9.56 -20.56
C THR A 761 18.27 -9.42 -21.51
N ARG A 762 18.55 -9.26 -22.81
CA ARG A 762 17.57 -9.64 -23.82
C ARG A 762 17.44 -11.14 -23.86
N ARG A 763 16.55 -11.66 -24.67
CA ARG A 763 16.38 -13.11 -24.84
C ARG A 763 17.57 -13.68 -25.62
N ILE A 764 18.52 -14.30 -24.89
CA ILE A 764 19.69 -14.97 -25.44
C ILE A 764 19.40 -16.48 -25.52
N SER A 765 19.41 -17.06 -26.71
CA SER A 765 19.12 -18.48 -26.89
C SER A 765 17.89 -18.95 -26.12
N ARG A 766 16.78 -18.15 -26.20
CA ARG A 766 15.45 -18.38 -25.56
C ARG A 766 15.33 -17.99 -24.10
N LEU A 767 16.40 -17.73 -23.38
CA LEU A 767 16.42 -17.33 -21.99
C LEU A 767 16.54 -15.81 -21.86
N MET A 768 15.64 -15.19 -21.15
CA MET A 768 15.75 -13.81 -20.65
C MET A 768 15.95 -13.87 -19.14
N THR A 769 16.90 -13.09 -18.64
CA THR A 769 17.24 -13.05 -17.23
C THR A 769 17.20 -11.63 -16.69
N TYR A 770 16.58 -11.49 -15.55
CA TYR A 770 16.66 -10.30 -14.70
C TYR A 770 17.17 -10.75 -13.33
N ALA A 771 18.19 -10.09 -12.81
CA ALA A 771 18.65 -10.33 -11.45
C ALA A 771 18.90 -9.00 -10.74
N SER A 772 18.50 -8.93 -9.49
CA SER A 772 18.70 -7.76 -8.63
C SER A 772 19.34 -8.16 -7.31
N TYR A 773 20.15 -7.27 -6.77
CA TYR A 773 20.70 -7.40 -5.44
C TYR A 773 20.77 -6.02 -4.78
N THR A 774 20.38 -5.94 -3.52
CA THR A 774 20.47 -4.74 -2.70
C THR A 774 21.16 -5.07 -1.39
N TRP A 775 22.10 -4.23 -1.04
CA TRP A 775 22.62 -4.12 0.32
C TRP A 775 22.25 -2.76 0.86
N SER A 776 21.64 -2.71 2.06
CA SER A 776 21.29 -1.45 2.71
C SER A 776 21.40 -1.56 4.22
N ASP A 777 21.83 -0.48 4.86
CA ASP A 777 21.86 -0.31 6.33
C ASP A 777 21.01 0.91 6.66
N ALA A 778 19.84 0.65 7.24
CA ALA A 778 18.89 1.69 7.62
C ALA A 778 18.81 1.76 9.15
N ARG A 779 18.98 2.96 9.69
CA ARG A 779 19.02 3.23 11.12
C ARG A 779 18.21 4.46 11.47
N GLY A 780 17.56 4.42 12.61
CA GLY A 780 16.76 5.51 13.16
C GLY A 780 16.52 5.32 14.65
N ILE A 781 15.68 6.14 15.23
CA ILE A 781 15.25 5.98 16.63
C ILE A 781 14.13 4.94 16.66
N ASN A 782 13.08 5.12 15.87
CA ASN A 782 11.90 4.26 15.83
C ASN A 782 11.67 3.67 14.43
N SER A 783 11.25 2.44 14.38
CA SER A 783 10.83 1.78 13.13
C SER A 783 9.43 2.17 12.69
N ASP A 784 8.60 2.62 13.63
CA ASP A 784 7.20 2.98 13.48
C ASP A 784 6.88 4.12 14.46
N PRO A 785 5.96 5.06 14.16
CA PRO A 785 5.60 6.14 15.07
C PRO A 785 5.19 5.66 16.47
N ASN A 786 4.57 4.49 16.58
CA ASN A 786 4.09 3.89 17.82
C ASN A 786 5.11 2.99 18.53
N SER A 787 6.34 2.88 18.04
CA SER A 787 7.35 1.98 18.62
C SER A 787 7.62 2.22 20.12
N ASN A 788 7.34 3.43 20.59
CA ASN A 788 7.51 3.81 22.00
C ASN A 788 6.24 3.62 22.86
N ALA A 789 5.10 3.26 22.28
CA ALA A 789 3.82 3.22 23.00
C ALA A 789 3.86 2.37 24.27
N GLY A 790 4.50 1.19 24.24
CA GLY A 790 4.62 0.32 25.39
C GLY A 790 5.51 0.86 26.52
N ASN A 791 6.42 1.78 26.21
CA ASN A 791 7.29 2.42 27.24
C ASN A 791 6.55 3.57 27.93
N LEU A 792 5.63 4.20 27.24
CA LEU A 792 4.89 5.35 27.72
C LEU A 792 3.77 4.96 28.68
N ASP A 793 3.24 3.75 28.54
CA ASP A 793 2.14 3.21 29.33
C ASP A 793 2.50 2.93 30.79
N GLN A 794 3.80 2.78 31.12
CA GLN A 794 4.24 2.30 32.45
C GLN A 794 4.92 3.36 33.32
N ASN A 795 5.43 4.44 32.76
CA ASN A 795 6.09 5.51 33.51
C ASN A 795 6.14 6.80 32.70
N ALA A 796 5.17 7.64 32.91
CA ALA A 796 5.04 8.96 32.30
C ALA A 796 6.27 9.89 32.46
N LEU A 797 7.24 9.52 33.28
CA LEU A 797 8.44 10.31 33.58
C LEU A 797 9.72 9.83 32.86
N SER A 798 9.66 8.75 32.10
CA SER A 798 10.82 8.26 31.36
C SER A 798 10.80 8.77 29.93
N PRO A 799 11.78 9.58 29.50
CA PRO A 799 11.87 9.95 28.10
C PRO A 799 12.03 8.70 27.22
N PRO A 800 11.43 8.67 26.02
CA PRO A 800 11.62 7.55 25.12
C PRO A 800 13.11 7.32 24.84
N PRO A 801 13.55 6.07 24.70
CA PRO A 801 14.95 5.77 24.46
C PRO A 801 15.38 6.33 23.09
N MET A 802 16.27 7.34 23.12
CA MET A 802 16.83 7.99 21.92
C MET A 802 18.04 7.22 21.38
N MET A 803 17.90 5.91 21.17
CA MET A 803 18.98 5.08 20.63
C MET A 803 18.85 4.88 19.14
N ILE A 804 19.92 5.19 18.39
CA ILE A 804 20.00 4.87 16.96
C ILE A 804 20.20 3.37 16.79
N SER A 805 19.21 2.67 16.26
CA SER A 805 19.21 1.23 16.07
C SER A 805 18.88 0.85 14.62
N PRO A 806 19.21 -0.38 14.19
CA PRO A 806 18.68 -0.91 12.93
C PRO A 806 17.14 -0.95 12.95
N LEU A 807 16.53 -0.61 11.81
CA LEU A 807 15.08 -0.56 11.69
C LEU A 807 14.51 -1.92 11.31
N TYR A 808 13.47 -2.40 12.01
CA TYR A 808 12.95 -3.77 11.90
C TYR A 808 12.37 -4.11 10.52
N TYR A 809 11.90 -3.14 9.75
CA TYR A 809 11.35 -3.35 8.42
C TYR A 809 12.41 -3.51 7.33
N THR A 810 13.70 -3.56 7.68
CA THR A 810 14.80 -3.62 6.72
C THR A 810 15.45 -5.00 6.65
N ASN A 811 15.72 -5.46 5.44
CA ASN A 811 16.57 -6.61 5.18
C ASN A 811 17.92 -6.12 4.67
N LYS A 812 19.00 -6.41 5.40
CA LYS A 812 20.35 -5.92 5.05
C LYS A 812 20.84 -6.43 3.70
N HIS A 813 20.48 -7.65 3.37
CA HIS A 813 20.80 -8.29 2.08
C HIS A 813 19.52 -8.79 1.43
N ARG A 814 19.33 -8.45 0.17
CA ARG A 814 18.18 -8.87 -0.61
C ARG A 814 18.61 -9.18 -2.03
N GLY A 815 18.15 -10.30 -2.57
CA GLY A 815 18.39 -10.72 -3.94
C GLY A 815 17.13 -11.25 -4.59
N ALA A 816 16.98 -11.02 -5.89
CA ALA A 816 15.92 -11.61 -6.70
C ALA A 816 16.45 -11.97 -8.08
N VAL A 817 15.98 -13.08 -8.62
CA VAL A 817 16.30 -13.55 -9.97
C VAL A 817 15.02 -13.99 -10.65
N SER A 818 14.76 -13.48 -11.86
CA SER A 818 13.67 -13.93 -12.74
C SER A 818 14.29 -14.49 -14.03
N MET A 819 13.90 -15.69 -14.40
CA MET A 819 14.33 -16.40 -15.60
C MET A 819 13.11 -16.76 -16.44
N ASP A 820 12.99 -16.20 -17.64
CA ASP A 820 11.93 -16.51 -18.60
C ASP A 820 12.52 -17.27 -19.79
N TYR A 821 12.13 -18.54 -19.93
CA TYR A 821 12.54 -19.42 -21.01
C TYR A 821 11.37 -19.72 -21.93
N ARG A 822 11.54 -19.49 -23.24
CA ARG A 822 10.51 -19.70 -24.25
C ARG A 822 11.02 -20.59 -25.37
N PHE A 823 10.28 -21.65 -25.69
CA PHE A 823 10.58 -22.49 -26.84
C PHE A 823 10.30 -21.75 -28.16
N GLY A 824 11.11 -22.00 -29.17
CA GLY A 824 11.00 -21.35 -30.49
C GLY A 824 9.87 -21.91 -31.35
N ALA A 825 9.44 -21.12 -32.33
CA ALA A 825 8.41 -21.53 -33.29
C ALA A 825 8.79 -22.76 -34.14
N ASP A 826 10.07 -23.07 -34.21
CA ASP A 826 10.65 -24.17 -34.97
C ASP A 826 10.71 -25.52 -34.22
N GLU A 827 10.23 -25.56 -32.96
CA GLU A 827 10.37 -26.73 -32.10
C GLU A 827 9.15 -27.65 -32.04
N GLY A 828 8.29 -27.59 -33.03
CA GLY A 828 7.17 -28.51 -33.19
C GLY A 828 6.19 -28.43 -32.02
N LEU A 829 5.97 -29.50 -31.27
CA LEU A 829 5.02 -29.54 -30.16
C LEU A 829 5.43 -28.67 -28.96
N LEU A 830 6.68 -28.31 -28.84
CA LEU A 830 7.15 -27.42 -27.76
C LEU A 830 7.01 -25.94 -28.13
N SER A 831 6.70 -25.64 -29.40
CA SER A 831 6.45 -24.28 -29.83
C SER A 831 5.31 -23.67 -29.03
N GLY A 832 5.54 -22.50 -28.43
CA GLY A 832 4.55 -21.84 -27.58
C GLY A 832 4.61 -22.21 -26.09
N LEU A 833 5.44 -23.18 -25.70
CA LEU A 833 5.70 -23.50 -24.30
C LEU A 833 6.66 -22.48 -23.67
N GLY A 834 6.35 -22.01 -22.48
CA GLY A 834 7.14 -21.07 -21.72
C GLY A 834 7.21 -21.42 -20.23
N PHE A 835 8.31 -21.03 -19.61
CA PHE A 835 8.52 -21.13 -18.17
C PHE A 835 9.09 -19.82 -17.64
N ASN A 836 8.53 -19.32 -16.55
CA ASN A 836 9.10 -18.21 -15.79
C ASN A 836 9.37 -18.68 -14.36
N LEU A 837 10.63 -18.66 -13.94
CA LEU A 837 11.05 -18.98 -12.60
C LEU A 837 11.48 -17.70 -11.90
N GLN A 838 10.93 -17.44 -10.72
CA GLN A 838 11.31 -16.34 -9.84
C GLN A 838 11.90 -16.92 -8.56
N TYR A 839 13.12 -16.53 -8.24
CA TYR A 839 13.78 -16.83 -6.98
C TYR A 839 14.02 -15.52 -6.22
N LYS A 840 13.64 -15.48 -4.96
CA LYS A 840 13.89 -14.36 -4.07
C LYS A 840 14.54 -14.84 -2.78
N VAL A 841 15.52 -14.09 -2.30
CA VAL A 841 16.20 -14.33 -1.03
C VAL A 841 16.33 -13.02 -0.26
N ASN A 842 15.97 -13.05 1.03
CA ASN A 842 16.12 -11.95 1.95
C ASN A 842 16.94 -12.40 3.17
N SER A 843 17.86 -11.58 3.65
CA SER A 843 18.35 -11.74 5.02
C SER A 843 17.21 -11.49 5.98
N GLY A 844 17.28 -12.02 7.18
CA GLY A 844 16.33 -11.68 8.21
C GLY A 844 16.30 -10.18 8.50
N HIS A 845 15.24 -9.72 9.13
CA HIS A 845 15.12 -8.37 9.67
C HIS A 845 15.64 -8.32 11.13
N PRO A 846 16.05 -7.14 11.61
CA PRO A 846 16.52 -6.96 12.97
C PRO A 846 15.43 -7.22 14.01
N PHE A 847 15.81 -7.84 15.14
CA PHE A 847 15.00 -7.92 16.34
C PHE A 847 15.93 -7.88 17.57
N THR A 848 15.39 -7.80 18.76
CA THR A 848 16.18 -7.77 20.00
C THR A 848 15.85 -9.00 20.85
N LEU A 849 16.86 -9.79 21.17
CA LEU A 849 16.70 -10.83 22.17
C LEU A 849 16.38 -10.18 23.52
N SER A 850 15.31 -10.64 24.14
CA SER A 850 14.84 -10.09 25.41
C SER A 850 14.43 -11.20 26.36
N ASP A 851 14.76 -11.04 27.64
CA ASP A 851 14.28 -11.94 28.68
C ASP A 851 12.85 -11.55 29.01
N GLY A 852 11.92 -12.45 28.77
CA GLY A 852 10.52 -12.21 29.10
C GLY A 852 10.37 -12.14 30.59
N GLY A 853 10.21 -10.96 31.16
CA GLY A 853 9.80 -10.81 32.55
C GLY A 853 8.46 -11.50 32.76
N MET A 854 8.36 -12.36 33.75
CA MET A 854 7.09 -12.89 34.23
C MET A 854 6.33 -11.75 34.93
N GLY A 855 5.59 -10.96 34.16
CA GLY A 855 4.58 -10.08 34.74
C GLY A 855 3.46 -10.91 35.38
N GLN A 856 2.71 -10.33 36.32
CA GLN A 856 1.58 -11.01 36.98
C GLN A 856 0.54 -11.55 35.97
N ARG A 857 0.45 -10.98 34.79
CA ARG A 857 -0.38 -11.49 33.69
C ARG A 857 -0.02 -12.92 33.27
N ALA A 858 1.26 -13.21 33.20
CA ALA A 858 1.74 -14.53 32.82
C ALA A 858 1.24 -15.65 33.75
N ALA A 859 1.16 -15.39 35.04
CA ALA A 859 0.70 -16.38 36.02
C ALA A 859 -0.82 -16.60 36.02
N ASN A 860 -1.61 -15.61 35.58
CA ASN A 860 -3.07 -15.64 35.60
C ASN A 860 -3.71 -15.96 34.26
N GLU A 861 -2.99 -15.77 33.15
CA GLU A 861 -3.52 -15.91 31.80
C GLU A 861 -2.88 -17.08 31.04
N GLY A 862 -2.29 -18.03 31.73
CA GLY A 862 -1.56 -19.24 31.31
C GLY A 862 -1.31 -19.46 29.83
N ALA A 863 -2.37 -19.53 29.06
CA ALA A 863 -2.32 -19.72 27.63
C ALA A 863 -1.93 -18.52 26.81
N LEU A 864 -2.04 -17.33 27.37
CA LEU A 864 -1.60 -16.07 26.78
C LEU A 864 -0.26 -15.63 27.35
N LEU A 865 0.47 -16.57 27.92
CA LEU A 865 1.83 -16.38 28.37
C LEU A 865 2.74 -16.08 27.22
N GLN A 866 2.92 -14.87 27.14
CA GLN A 866 3.60 -14.21 26.09
C GLN A 866 5.06 -14.11 26.33
N ASP A 867 5.71 -13.94 25.25
CA ASP A 867 6.95 -13.19 25.21
C ASP A 867 6.65 -11.75 25.62
N ALA A 868 6.58 -11.54 26.92
CA ALA A 868 6.05 -10.33 27.50
C ALA A 868 6.69 -9.05 26.93
N ARG A 869 5.88 -8.05 26.68
CA ARG A 869 6.31 -6.75 26.12
C ARG A 869 7.20 -5.96 27.07
N SER A 870 7.09 -6.17 28.36
CA SER A 870 8.00 -5.61 29.39
C SER A 870 9.28 -6.44 29.46
N ARG A 871 10.13 -6.31 28.44
CA ARG A 871 11.28 -7.16 28.27
C ARG A 871 12.53 -6.44 28.66
N GLU A 872 13.39 -7.10 29.43
CA GLU A 872 14.75 -6.66 29.58
C GLU A 872 15.54 -7.11 28.34
N PRO A 873 16.06 -6.17 27.52
CA PRO A 873 16.92 -6.51 26.41
C PRO A 873 18.17 -7.27 26.91
N GLN A 874 18.44 -8.43 26.33
CA GLN A 874 19.65 -9.22 26.61
C GLN A 874 20.83 -8.80 25.73
N GLU A 875 20.58 -7.92 24.76
CA GLU A 875 21.53 -7.44 23.77
C GLU A 875 21.19 -6.00 23.34
N PRO A 876 22.09 -5.28 22.65
CA PRO A 876 21.75 -3.99 22.04
C PRO A 876 20.56 -4.09 21.09
N VAL A 877 19.72 -3.05 21.04
CA VAL A 877 18.50 -3.02 20.25
C VAL A 877 18.78 -3.33 18.77
N GLY A 878 18.07 -4.31 18.20
CA GLY A 878 18.19 -4.74 16.82
C GLY A 878 19.48 -5.47 16.48
N MET A 879 20.16 -6.10 17.45
CA MET A 879 21.43 -6.78 17.22
C MET A 879 21.25 -8.14 16.55
N SER A 880 20.24 -8.88 16.93
CA SER A 880 19.89 -10.17 16.32
C SER A 880 19.08 -9.99 15.04
N THR A 881 19.06 -11.02 14.20
CA THR A 881 18.28 -11.04 12.94
C THR A 881 17.49 -12.34 12.83
N THR A 882 16.27 -12.23 12.28
CA THR A 882 15.48 -13.42 11.93
C THR A 882 16.20 -14.25 10.87
N PRO A 883 15.83 -15.53 10.67
CA PRO A 883 16.45 -16.38 9.66
C PRO A 883 16.31 -15.84 8.22
N TRP A 884 17.19 -16.30 7.34
CA TRP A 884 17.09 -16.03 5.90
C TRP A 884 15.83 -16.66 5.32
N GLN A 885 15.17 -15.93 4.43
CA GLN A 885 13.95 -16.36 3.74
C GLN A 885 14.25 -16.65 2.27
N ASN A 886 13.65 -17.71 1.74
CA ASN A 886 13.83 -18.14 0.35
C ASN A 886 12.45 -18.43 -0.28
N TYR A 887 12.17 -17.77 -1.40
CA TYR A 887 10.93 -17.97 -2.13
C TYR A 887 11.22 -18.36 -3.57
N VAL A 888 10.56 -19.40 -4.04
CA VAL A 888 10.64 -19.83 -5.44
C VAL A 888 9.24 -19.89 -6.01
N ASN A 889 8.98 -19.10 -7.04
CA ASN A 889 7.70 -19.12 -7.76
C ASN A 889 7.92 -19.59 -9.20
N LEU A 890 6.98 -20.33 -9.74
CA LEU A 890 7.04 -20.87 -11.09
C LEU A 890 5.74 -20.57 -11.83
N LYS A 891 5.88 -20.06 -13.05
CA LYS A 891 4.81 -20.07 -14.06
C LYS A 891 5.22 -21.00 -15.19
N ALA A 892 4.28 -21.83 -15.64
CA ALA A 892 4.35 -22.57 -16.90
C ALA A 892 3.18 -22.16 -17.78
N ASP A 893 3.40 -21.88 -19.03
CA ASP A 893 2.34 -21.53 -19.97
C ASP A 893 2.56 -22.16 -21.35
N TYR A 894 1.46 -22.46 -22.05
CA TYR A 894 1.43 -22.99 -23.40
C TYR A 894 0.46 -22.22 -24.27
N THR A 895 0.98 -21.57 -25.31
CA THR A 895 0.19 -20.73 -26.21
C THR A 895 -0.03 -21.41 -27.54
N LEU A 896 -1.29 -21.52 -27.96
CA LEU A 896 -1.76 -22.07 -29.25
C LEU A 896 -2.37 -20.95 -30.07
N SER A 897 -2.07 -20.90 -31.36
CA SER A 897 -2.73 -19.99 -32.30
C SER A 897 -3.71 -20.80 -33.17
N LEU A 898 -5.00 -20.51 -33.06
CA LEU A 898 -6.09 -21.20 -33.75
C LEU A 898 -6.88 -20.20 -34.62
N GLY A 899 -6.54 -20.11 -35.91
CA GLY A 899 -7.30 -19.30 -36.85
C GLY A 899 -7.44 -17.81 -36.50
N GLY A 900 -6.39 -17.19 -35.98
CA GLY A 900 -6.38 -15.78 -35.56
C GLY A 900 -6.73 -15.56 -34.08
N VAL A 901 -7.16 -16.60 -33.35
CA VAL A 901 -7.42 -16.57 -31.92
C VAL A 901 -6.24 -17.21 -31.19
N GLY A 902 -5.69 -16.51 -30.19
CA GLY A 902 -4.67 -17.03 -29.28
C GLY A 902 -5.32 -17.70 -28.07
N VAL A 903 -4.99 -18.97 -27.81
CA VAL A 903 -5.40 -19.69 -26.59
C VAL A 903 -4.18 -19.99 -25.77
N GLN A 904 -4.11 -19.53 -24.54
CA GLN A 904 -3.02 -19.80 -23.60
C GLN A 904 -3.56 -20.62 -22.41
N LEU A 905 -2.94 -21.75 -22.15
CA LEU A 905 -3.09 -22.51 -20.90
C LEU A 905 -1.93 -22.14 -19.98
N PHE A 906 -2.19 -22.02 -18.70
CA PHE A 906 -1.12 -21.68 -17.74
C PHE A 906 -1.36 -22.27 -16.36
N ALA A 907 -0.25 -22.39 -15.61
CA ALA A 907 -0.24 -22.73 -14.19
C ALA A 907 0.77 -21.83 -13.45
N TYR A 908 0.41 -21.42 -12.26
CA TYR A 908 1.26 -20.70 -11.31
C TYR A 908 1.45 -21.54 -10.05
N VAL A 909 2.67 -21.56 -9.53
CA VAL A 909 2.97 -22.14 -8.23
C VAL A 909 3.76 -21.10 -7.45
N GLU A 910 3.13 -20.53 -6.44
CA GLU A 910 3.79 -19.67 -5.45
C GLU A 910 4.36 -20.57 -4.34
N ASN A 911 5.56 -20.24 -3.85
CA ASN A 911 6.29 -21.06 -2.89
C ASN A 911 6.39 -22.55 -3.35
N LEU A 912 7.04 -22.78 -4.51
CA LEU A 912 7.12 -24.06 -5.21
C LEU A 912 7.50 -25.25 -4.32
N PHE A 913 8.41 -25.03 -3.36
CA PHE A 913 8.92 -26.06 -2.47
C PHE A 913 8.17 -26.18 -1.15
N ASP A 914 7.10 -25.42 -0.96
CA ASP A 914 6.34 -25.35 0.29
C ASP A 914 7.21 -25.01 1.51
N THR A 915 8.16 -24.11 1.32
CA THR A 915 9.12 -23.74 2.35
C THR A 915 8.40 -22.95 3.45
N LYS A 916 8.44 -23.44 4.67
CA LYS A 916 7.96 -22.74 5.87
C LYS A 916 8.96 -21.63 6.22
N ASN A 917 8.91 -20.50 5.47
CA ASN A 917 9.80 -19.37 5.68
C ASN A 917 9.50 -18.70 7.02
N VAL A 918 10.50 -18.59 7.88
CA VAL A 918 10.40 -17.86 9.14
C VAL A 918 10.45 -16.37 8.84
N ILE A 919 9.36 -15.67 9.10
CA ILE A 919 9.26 -14.21 8.91
C ILE A 919 9.43 -13.44 10.22
N ASN A 920 9.06 -14.05 11.34
CA ASN A 920 9.28 -13.52 12.69
C ASN A 920 9.75 -14.62 13.63
N VAL A 921 10.18 -14.25 14.84
CA VAL A 921 10.64 -15.19 15.87
C VAL A 921 10.13 -14.75 17.25
N TYR A 922 10.04 -15.70 18.18
CA TYR A 922 9.86 -15.36 19.59
C TYR A 922 11.12 -14.64 20.11
N HIS A 923 10.95 -13.47 20.70
CA HIS A 923 12.09 -12.65 21.10
C HIS A 923 12.89 -13.24 22.27
N ARG A 924 12.30 -14.13 23.07
CA ARG A 924 13.01 -14.83 24.16
C ARG A 924 13.96 -15.90 23.64
N SER A 925 13.53 -16.68 22.68
CA SER A 925 14.31 -17.80 22.13
C SER A 925 15.11 -17.47 20.89
N GLY A 926 14.70 -16.45 20.13
CA GLY A 926 15.19 -16.19 18.77
C GLY A 926 14.75 -17.28 17.78
N ASN A 927 13.75 -18.09 18.11
CA ASN A 927 13.27 -19.24 17.36
C ASN A 927 11.80 -19.04 16.97
N ALA A 928 11.34 -19.65 15.89
CA ALA A 928 9.95 -19.62 15.46
C ALA A 928 9.15 -20.87 15.90
N TYR A 929 9.82 -21.88 16.45
CA TYR A 929 9.22 -23.17 16.80
C TYR A 929 9.13 -23.42 18.30
N ASP A 930 9.84 -22.63 19.11
CA ASP A 930 9.89 -22.77 20.55
C ASP A 930 10.09 -21.39 21.17
N ASP A 931 9.23 -20.99 22.09
CA ASP A 931 9.29 -19.74 22.81
C ASP A 931 10.10 -19.81 24.12
N ASN A 932 10.70 -20.97 24.41
CA ASN A 932 11.41 -21.32 25.64
C ASN A 932 10.53 -21.36 26.90
N PHE A 933 9.21 -21.36 26.79
CA PHE A 933 8.36 -21.41 27.98
C PHE A 933 8.34 -22.79 28.62
N LEU A 934 7.92 -23.81 27.88
CA LEU A 934 7.86 -25.18 28.38
C LEU A 934 9.25 -25.78 28.66
N THR A 935 10.25 -25.35 27.93
CA THR A 935 11.63 -25.85 28.02
C THR A 935 12.43 -25.20 29.15
N ASP A 936 12.00 -24.06 29.70
CA ASP A 936 12.62 -23.45 30.89
C ASP A 936 11.84 -23.80 32.17
N PRO A 937 12.42 -24.67 33.05
CA PRO A 937 11.76 -25.05 34.29
C PRO A 937 11.42 -23.89 35.22
N LYS A 938 12.11 -22.75 35.12
CA LYS A 938 11.79 -21.57 35.94
C LYS A 938 10.47 -20.94 35.54
N LEU A 939 10.09 -21.07 34.27
CA LEU A 939 8.88 -20.50 33.73
C LEU A 939 7.69 -21.43 33.84
N SER A 940 7.90 -22.72 33.57
CA SER A 940 6.81 -23.69 33.37
C SER A 940 6.48 -24.60 34.58
N THR A 941 7.45 -24.88 35.48
CA THR A 941 7.27 -25.93 36.49
C THR A 941 6.05 -25.74 37.38
N GLU A 942 5.80 -24.52 37.87
CA GLU A 942 4.68 -24.28 38.79
C GLU A 942 3.34 -24.40 38.07
N ILE A 943 3.22 -23.89 36.88
CA ILE A 943 1.99 -23.85 36.12
C ILE A 943 1.63 -25.26 35.58
N VAL A 944 2.65 -25.97 35.08
CA VAL A 944 2.48 -27.37 34.63
C VAL A 944 2.11 -28.28 35.79
N ALA A 945 2.75 -28.09 36.96
CA ALA A 945 2.40 -28.86 38.13
C ALA A 945 0.97 -28.60 38.64
N ALA A 946 0.46 -27.40 38.44
CA ALA A 946 -0.91 -27.03 38.83
C ALA A 946 -1.98 -27.54 37.89
N ASN A 947 -1.68 -27.60 36.56
CA ASN A 947 -2.69 -27.85 35.52
C ASN A 947 -2.50 -29.18 34.76
N GLY A 948 -1.39 -29.89 34.96
CA GLY A 948 -1.13 -31.23 34.42
C GLY A 948 -0.87 -31.30 32.92
N ASP A 949 -1.01 -32.47 32.34
CA ASP A 949 -0.67 -32.79 30.95
C ASP A 949 -1.57 -32.06 29.95
N LEU A 950 -2.85 -31.87 30.28
CA LEU A 950 -3.78 -31.11 29.44
C LEU A 950 -3.27 -29.70 29.11
N TYR A 951 -2.67 -29.04 30.09
CA TYR A 951 -2.08 -27.71 29.86
C TYR A 951 -0.90 -27.79 28.88
N VAL A 952 -0.07 -28.83 29.00
CA VAL A 952 1.07 -29.02 28.11
C VAL A 952 0.60 -29.27 26.68
N ASP A 953 -0.37 -30.16 26.50
CA ASP A 953 -0.94 -30.51 25.18
C ASP A 953 -1.59 -29.29 24.51
N LEU A 954 -2.36 -28.52 25.27
CA LEU A 954 -2.93 -27.25 24.74
C LEU A 954 -1.84 -26.24 24.40
N TYR A 955 -0.80 -26.10 25.23
CA TYR A 955 0.29 -25.18 24.95
C TYR A 955 1.04 -25.54 23.67
N GLU A 956 1.36 -26.82 23.49
CA GLU A 956 2.04 -27.30 22.30
C GLU A 956 1.19 -27.10 21.03
N ASN A 957 -0.09 -27.41 21.07
CA ASN A 957 -0.98 -27.31 19.91
C ASN A 957 -1.43 -25.88 19.63
N VAL A 958 -1.84 -25.13 20.63
CA VAL A 958 -2.39 -23.79 20.44
C VAL A 958 -1.29 -22.75 20.27
N ASN A 959 -0.29 -22.75 21.15
CA ASN A 959 0.73 -21.70 21.17
C ASN A 959 1.97 -22.01 20.33
N LEU A 960 2.49 -23.25 20.35
CA LEU A 960 3.71 -23.54 19.58
C LEU A 960 3.39 -23.93 18.14
N ALA A 961 2.54 -24.92 17.90
CA ALA A 961 2.20 -25.36 16.56
C ALA A 961 1.41 -24.30 15.78
N ASN A 962 0.45 -23.65 16.42
CA ASN A 962 -0.46 -22.70 15.79
C ASN A 962 -0.21 -21.22 16.15
N ARG A 963 0.76 -20.92 17.00
CA ARG A 963 1.28 -19.56 17.29
C ARG A 963 0.22 -18.57 17.78
N GLN A 964 -0.85 -19.08 18.41
CA GLN A 964 -2.01 -18.29 18.84
C GLN A 964 -1.61 -17.08 19.71
N HIS A 965 -0.77 -17.30 20.73
CA HIS A 965 -0.33 -16.21 21.61
C HIS A 965 0.53 -15.17 20.89
N TYR A 966 1.38 -15.58 19.93
CA TYR A 966 2.16 -14.65 19.13
C TYR A 966 1.25 -13.79 18.24
N SER A 967 0.29 -14.41 17.57
CA SER A 967 -0.68 -13.70 16.73
C SER A 967 -1.57 -12.77 17.55
N TRP A 968 -1.92 -13.14 18.77
CA TRP A 968 -2.67 -12.30 19.70
C TRP A 968 -1.93 -11.02 20.04
N ASP A 969 -0.64 -11.13 20.36
CA ASP A 969 0.16 -10.01 20.85
C ASP A 969 0.64 -9.06 19.76
N PHE A 970 1.03 -9.62 18.63
CA PHE A 970 1.68 -8.88 17.57
C PHE A 970 0.80 -8.65 16.35
N GLY A 971 -0.38 -9.29 16.24
CA GLY A 971 -1.23 -9.23 15.07
C GLY A 971 -0.55 -9.80 13.81
N GLN A 972 0.46 -10.66 13.97
CA GLN A 972 1.33 -11.18 12.92
C GLN A 972 1.53 -12.68 13.07
N ASP A 973 2.01 -13.34 12.01
CA ASP A 973 2.43 -14.75 12.04
C ASP A 973 3.97 -14.85 12.13
N LEU A 974 4.45 -16.01 12.55
CA LEU A 974 5.88 -16.39 12.54
C LEU A 974 6.33 -16.91 11.17
N PHE A 975 5.39 -17.36 10.35
CA PHE A 975 5.67 -18.00 9.07
C PHE A 975 5.00 -17.27 7.91
N GLY A 976 5.68 -17.28 6.75
CA GLY A 976 5.11 -16.82 5.48
C GLY A 976 4.06 -17.79 4.93
N SER A 977 3.44 -17.42 3.81
CA SER A 977 2.38 -18.22 3.19
C SER A 977 2.87 -19.59 2.70
N PRO A 978 2.03 -20.63 2.78
CA PRO A 978 2.29 -21.96 2.22
C PRO A 978 2.31 -21.93 0.68
N ARG A 979 2.55 -23.09 0.07
CA ARG A 979 2.45 -23.24 -1.38
C ARG A 979 1.03 -22.99 -1.86
N ILE A 980 0.89 -22.21 -2.94
CA ILE A 980 -0.38 -21.93 -3.59
C ILE A 980 -0.26 -22.30 -5.06
N VAL A 981 -1.15 -23.16 -5.55
CA VAL A 981 -1.21 -23.59 -6.95
C VAL A 981 -2.45 -23.00 -7.60
N LYS A 982 -2.26 -22.36 -8.76
CA LYS A 982 -3.33 -21.79 -9.58
C LYS A 982 -3.13 -22.22 -11.01
N PHE A 983 -4.22 -22.48 -11.73
CA PHE A 983 -4.19 -22.83 -13.15
C PHE A 983 -5.34 -22.18 -13.89
N GLY A 984 -5.19 -22.02 -15.20
CA GLY A 984 -6.24 -21.38 -15.96
C GLY A 984 -5.98 -21.35 -17.45
N ALA A 985 -6.86 -20.65 -18.13
CA ALA A 985 -6.80 -20.43 -19.55
C ALA A 985 -7.13 -18.97 -19.89
N SER A 986 -6.55 -18.48 -20.99
CA SER A 986 -6.94 -17.20 -21.57
C SER A 986 -7.15 -17.31 -23.08
N VAL A 987 -8.06 -16.51 -23.60
CA VAL A 987 -8.39 -16.43 -25.02
C VAL A 987 -8.23 -14.99 -25.47
N SER A 988 -7.36 -14.75 -26.46
CA SER A 988 -7.12 -13.43 -27.06
C SER A 988 -7.59 -13.40 -28.52
N PHE A 989 -8.22 -12.31 -28.93
CA PHE A 989 -8.79 -12.12 -30.28
C PHE A 989 -8.52 -10.71 -30.81
#